data_5c2b4ada3803b57ddaeca66cd9d33771
#
_entry.id   5c2b4ada3803b57ddaeca66cd9d33771
#
_cell.length_a   1.000
_cell.length_b   1.000
_cell.length_c   1.000
_cell.angle_alpha   90.00
_cell.angle_beta   90.00
_cell.angle_gamma   90.00
#
_symmetry.space_group_name_H-M   'P 1'
#
loop_
_entity.id
_entity.type
_entity.pdbx_description
1 polymer ?
#
loop_
_entity_poly.entity_id
_entity_poly.type
_entity_poly.pdbx_seq_one_letter_code
_entity_poly.pdbx_strand_id
1 'polypeptide(L)'
;MSRIAALPDHLVNQIAAGEVVERPAAALKEIIENSLDAGATAIEAQADAGGVKRLRVTDNGTGIHPDDLPLALSRHATSKIASLGDLQHVASMGFRGEGLASIASVSRLTLTSRQSGQAHANQIRAEDGALSAVSAAAHPEGTTVEAADLFFNTPARRKFLKSDATENAHCAAVVERLALANPAVAFTFKRDGKTLFAYPPQSLEERVAAVLGADFQTASLPVSAAAGGMGLRGLIAKPTFAKGKSAQQYCFVNRRFVRDKVMLHAVKQAYRDVLHHALTPAFVLFLELPPEAVDVNVHPAKTEIRFRDSAAVHQFIFHSLDKVLADTRADRTESVGNAGAVLHQIMGVAERPSESPSSALSDGLNAAPPASSGKSVPAAYTPAARVPQQRSLSLNESRRALDTYAELYRKSPHDDRELAELEQQRFGRPSENQPAPADSVSDGLPEHPLGFAIAQLLDIYILAQAADSLLLIDMHAAAERVNYEKMKRQRDAQGRLNSQPLLIPVSFAATREETAALADHGDELRAFGLDLSAIGENRIAVRTVPQMLGKADIESLARDMLREFAQVGASQAVEAYENRLLATMSCHGSVRAGRRLTLPEMNALLRDMENTPRSNQCNHGRPTWVKLTLKDLDALFLRGQSGRSRLRGNDVSESR
;
A
#
# COMPACT_ATOMS: atom_id res chain seq x y z
N MET A 1 -38.02 36.34 -25.77
CA MET A 1 -37.74 35.12 -24.97
C MET A 1 -38.08 33.92 -25.85
N SER A 2 -37.12 33.03 -26.09
CA SER A 2 -37.37 31.77 -26.79
C SER A 2 -38.30 30.87 -25.98
N ARG A 3 -39.30 30.25 -26.59
CA ARG A 3 -40.17 29.28 -25.95
C ARG A 3 -39.40 27.96 -25.75
N ILE A 4 -39.79 27.21 -24.73
CA ILE A 4 -39.30 25.84 -24.51
C ILE A 4 -39.66 25.01 -25.78
N ALA A 5 -38.67 24.35 -26.37
CA ALA A 5 -38.82 23.48 -27.53
C ALA A 5 -38.16 22.11 -27.25
N ALA A 6 -38.71 21.06 -27.86
CA ALA A 6 -38.07 19.76 -27.83
C ALA A 6 -36.74 19.81 -28.60
N LEU A 7 -35.70 19.22 -28.04
CA LEU A 7 -34.41 19.11 -28.73
C LEU A 7 -34.46 18.03 -29.80
N PRO A 8 -33.76 18.21 -30.94
CA PRO A 8 -33.59 17.15 -31.92
C PRO A 8 -32.89 15.93 -31.29
N ASP A 9 -33.28 14.73 -31.72
CA ASP A 9 -32.79 13.45 -31.18
C ASP A 9 -31.25 13.34 -31.19
N HIS A 10 -30.59 13.83 -32.25
CA HIS A 10 -29.13 13.82 -32.33
C HIS A 10 -28.47 14.64 -31.22
N LEU A 11 -29.07 15.80 -30.87
CA LEU A 11 -28.56 16.67 -29.80
C LEU A 11 -28.81 16.07 -28.42
N VAL A 12 -30.00 15.46 -28.20
CA VAL A 12 -30.31 14.68 -27.00
C VAL A 12 -29.30 13.54 -26.84
N ASN A 13 -28.96 12.88 -27.96
CA ASN A 13 -28.00 11.80 -28.01
C ASN A 13 -26.57 12.26 -27.61
N GLN A 14 -26.13 13.42 -28.10
CA GLN A 14 -24.84 14.00 -27.76
C GLN A 14 -24.75 14.48 -26.31
N ILE A 15 -25.85 15.04 -25.77
CA ILE A 15 -25.92 15.46 -24.36
C ILE A 15 -25.82 14.24 -23.45
N ALA A 16 -26.63 13.22 -23.66
CA ALA A 16 -26.62 12.02 -22.83
C ALA A 16 -25.34 11.18 -23.02
N ALA A 17 -24.76 11.13 -24.23
CA ALA A 17 -23.43 10.57 -24.41
C ALA A 17 -22.38 11.28 -23.55
N GLY A 18 -22.64 12.55 -23.19
CA GLY A 18 -21.82 13.33 -22.30
C GLY A 18 -21.74 12.84 -20.87
N GLU A 19 -22.80 12.27 -20.42
CA GLU A 19 -22.90 11.72 -19.05
C GLU A 19 -22.31 10.30 -18.97
N VAL A 20 -22.35 9.55 -20.07
CA VAL A 20 -21.88 8.15 -20.13
C VAL A 20 -20.43 8.05 -20.61
N VAL A 21 -20.02 8.85 -21.60
CA VAL A 21 -18.71 8.79 -22.25
C VAL A 21 -17.97 10.12 -22.03
N GLU A 22 -17.37 10.28 -20.87
CA GLU A 22 -16.56 11.46 -20.54
C GLU A 22 -15.18 11.42 -21.21
N ARG A 23 -14.62 10.23 -21.39
CA ARG A 23 -13.28 9.97 -21.93
C ARG A 23 -13.17 8.61 -22.59
N PRO A 24 -12.10 8.32 -23.39
CA PRO A 24 -11.91 7.03 -24.03
C PRO A 24 -11.96 5.83 -23.09
N ALA A 25 -11.37 5.96 -21.90
CA ALA A 25 -11.38 4.90 -20.87
C ALA A 25 -12.82 4.53 -20.41
N ALA A 26 -13.77 5.47 -20.40
CA ALA A 26 -15.15 5.19 -20.04
C ALA A 26 -15.86 4.37 -21.14
N ALA A 27 -15.65 4.73 -22.42
CA ALA A 27 -16.14 3.94 -23.56
C ALA A 27 -15.55 2.52 -23.55
N LEU A 28 -14.23 2.41 -23.34
CA LEU A 28 -13.52 1.12 -23.26
C LEU A 28 -14.12 0.24 -22.17
N LYS A 29 -14.37 0.81 -20.97
CA LYS A 29 -14.99 0.12 -19.85
C LYS A 29 -16.35 -0.48 -20.22
N GLU A 30 -17.24 0.33 -20.79
CA GLU A 30 -18.59 -0.12 -21.15
C GLU A 30 -18.56 -1.25 -22.21
N ILE A 31 -17.63 -1.17 -23.19
CA ILE A 31 -17.50 -2.23 -24.20
C ILE A 31 -16.99 -3.52 -23.56
N ILE A 32 -15.97 -3.47 -22.70
CA ILE A 32 -15.42 -4.66 -22.03
C ILE A 32 -16.46 -5.26 -21.06
N GLU A 33 -17.22 -4.44 -20.33
CA GLU A 33 -18.30 -4.93 -19.45
C GLU A 33 -19.38 -5.68 -20.28
N ASN A 34 -19.69 -5.23 -21.48
CA ASN A 34 -20.58 -5.97 -22.37
C ASN A 34 -20.00 -7.31 -22.83
N SER A 35 -18.71 -7.37 -23.12
CA SER A 35 -18.02 -8.61 -23.46
C SER A 35 -18.03 -9.62 -22.30
N LEU A 36 -17.82 -9.14 -21.06
CA LEU A 36 -17.92 -9.96 -19.86
C LEU A 36 -19.34 -10.47 -19.62
N ASP A 37 -20.36 -9.62 -19.80
CA ASP A 37 -21.78 -9.99 -19.69
C ASP A 37 -22.20 -11.00 -20.79
N ALA A 38 -21.52 -10.99 -21.95
CA ALA A 38 -21.68 -11.99 -23.02
C ALA A 38 -20.94 -13.32 -22.75
N GLY A 39 -20.35 -13.48 -21.55
CA GLY A 39 -19.65 -14.70 -21.16
C GLY A 39 -18.31 -14.92 -21.85
N ALA A 40 -17.66 -13.85 -22.30
CA ALA A 40 -16.34 -13.96 -22.92
C ALA A 40 -15.31 -14.56 -21.97
N THR A 41 -14.49 -15.47 -22.48
CA THR A 41 -13.35 -16.06 -21.78
C THR A 41 -12.01 -15.46 -22.23
N ALA A 42 -12.01 -14.71 -23.34
CA ALA A 42 -10.86 -13.98 -23.85
C ALA A 42 -11.29 -12.63 -24.43
N ILE A 43 -10.61 -11.58 -24.01
CA ILE A 43 -10.90 -10.19 -24.42
C ILE A 43 -9.59 -9.52 -24.84
N GLU A 44 -9.56 -9.03 -26.07
CA GLU A 44 -8.48 -8.18 -26.56
C GLU A 44 -8.99 -6.74 -26.71
N ALA A 45 -8.34 -5.81 -26.02
CA ALA A 45 -8.64 -4.39 -26.07
C ALA A 45 -7.45 -3.63 -26.68
N GLN A 46 -7.74 -2.66 -27.54
CA GLN A 46 -6.75 -1.80 -28.18
C GLN A 46 -7.17 -0.34 -28.11
N ALA A 47 -6.20 0.54 -27.81
CA ALA A 47 -6.36 1.98 -27.82
C ALA A 47 -5.21 2.62 -28.62
N ASP A 48 -5.57 3.41 -29.63
CA ASP A 48 -4.62 4.15 -30.47
C ASP A 48 -4.78 5.65 -30.24
N ALA A 49 -3.68 6.39 -30.12
CA ALA A 49 -3.66 7.82 -29.79
C ALA A 49 -4.54 8.14 -28.58
N GLY A 50 -4.30 7.49 -27.43
CA GLY A 50 -5.09 7.67 -26.22
C GLY A 50 -6.53 7.12 -26.31
N GLY A 51 -6.84 6.33 -27.35
CA GLY A 51 -8.19 5.83 -27.63
C GLY A 51 -9.07 6.81 -28.40
N VAL A 52 -8.55 7.99 -28.74
CA VAL A 52 -9.29 8.99 -29.55
C VAL A 52 -9.37 8.59 -31.02
N LYS A 53 -8.25 8.11 -31.58
CA LYS A 53 -8.20 7.66 -32.96
C LYS A 53 -8.94 6.36 -33.15
N ARG A 54 -8.77 5.40 -32.24
CA ARG A 54 -9.43 4.12 -32.29
C ARG A 54 -9.46 3.46 -30.92
N LEU A 55 -10.63 2.97 -30.54
CA LEU A 55 -10.85 1.96 -29.51
C LEU A 55 -11.39 0.71 -30.17
N ARG A 56 -10.77 -0.43 -29.92
CA ARG A 56 -11.24 -1.71 -30.45
C ARG A 56 -11.24 -2.74 -29.32
N VAL A 57 -12.34 -3.43 -29.17
CA VAL A 57 -12.48 -4.57 -28.25
C VAL A 57 -12.99 -5.76 -29.03
N THR A 58 -12.29 -6.87 -28.93
CA THR A 58 -12.66 -8.15 -29.55
C THR A 58 -12.81 -9.18 -28.45
N ASP A 59 -13.90 -9.92 -28.45
CA ASP A 59 -14.22 -10.97 -27.51
C ASP A 59 -14.64 -12.27 -28.21
N ASN A 60 -14.63 -13.36 -27.45
CA ASN A 60 -15.13 -14.68 -27.85
C ASN A 60 -16.41 -15.07 -27.12
N GLY A 61 -17.24 -14.09 -26.76
CA GLY A 61 -18.52 -14.32 -26.08
C GLY A 61 -19.60 -14.91 -27.02
N THR A 62 -20.82 -14.96 -26.53
CA THR A 62 -21.96 -15.59 -27.26
C THR A 62 -22.31 -14.94 -28.58
N GLY A 63 -21.81 -13.73 -28.86
CA GLY A 63 -22.17 -12.95 -30.03
C GLY A 63 -23.58 -12.35 -29.97
N ILE A 64 -23.96 -11.60 -31.01
CA ILE A 64 -25.26 -10.90 -31.17
C ILE A 64 -25.96 -11.43 -32.40
N HIS A 65 -27.26 -11.71 -32.26
CA HIS A 65 -28.08 -12.14 -33.40
C HIS A 65 -28.13 -11.03 -34.47
N PRO A 66 -28.14 -11.36 -35.79
CA PRO A 66 -28.16 -10.34 -36.85
C PRO A 66 -29.31 -9.34 -36.72
N ASP A 67 -30.50 -9.79 -36.34
CA ASP A 67 -31.69 -8.93 -36.20
C ASP A 67 -31.56 -7.98 -34.98
N ASP A 68 -30.74 -8.32 -33.99
CA ASP A 68 -30.52 -7.52 -32.77
C ASP A 68 -29.40 -6.48 -32.95
N LEU A 69 -28.60 -6.53 -34.04
CA LEU A 69 -27.52 -5.59 -34.26
C LEU A 69 -27.98 -4.12 -34.31
N PRO A 70 -29.08 -3.77 -34.98
CA PRO A 70 -29.61 -2.40 -34.94
C PRO A 70 -30.12 -2.02 -33.55
N LEU A 71 -30.74 -2.95 -32.83
CA LEU A 71 -31.23 -2.73 -31.46
C LEU A 71 -30.08 -2.52 -30.46
N ALA A 72 -28.95 -3.22 -30.62
CA ALA A 72 -27.76 -3.05 -29.77
C ALA A 72 -27.17 -1.62 -29.84
N LEU A 73 -27.43 -0.88 -30.93
CA LEU A 73 -27.05 0.51 -31.14
C LEU A 73 -28.19 1.50 -30.88
N SER A 74 -29.35 1.01 -30.47
CA SER A 74 -30.53 1.82 -30.13
C SER A 74 -30.56 2.10 -28.62
N ARG A 75 -31.16 3.24 -28.26
CA ARG A 75 -31.33 3.58 -26.83
C ARG A 75 -32.46 2.76 -26.22
N HIS A 76 -32.33 2.57 -24.91
CA HIS A 76 -33.32 1.86 -24.09
C HIS A 76 -33.60 0.43 -24.56
N ALA A 77 -32.68 -0.14 -25.34
CA ALA A 77 -32.73 -1.54 -25.77
C ALA A 77 -31.68 -2.35 -24.99
N THR A 78 -32.13 -3.34 -24.24
CA THR A 78 -31.28 -4.20 -23.44
C THR A 78 -31.89 -5.59 -23.28
N SER A 79 -31.05 -6.62 -23.30
CA SER A 79 -31.42 -8.00 -22.97
C SER A 79 -31.26 -8.34 -21.49
N LYS A 80 -30.80 -7.38 -20.66
CA LYS A 80 -30.33 -7.63 -19.31
C LYS A 80 -31.38 -7.39 -18.21
N ILE A 81 -32.39 -6.56 -18.48
CA ILE A 81 -33.51 -6.27 -17.57
C ILE A 81 -34.82 -6.23 -18.40
N ALA A 82 -35.86 -6.80 -17.85
CA ALA A 82 -37.19 -6.77 -18.42
C ALA A 82 -38.25 -6.23 -17.44
N SER A 83 -37.92 -6.17 -16.14
CA SER A 83 -38.85 -5.75 -15.10
C SER A 83 -38.20 -4.81 -14.07
N LEU A 84 -39.03 -4.13 -13.28
CA LEU A 84 -38.56 -3.34 -12.15
C LEU A 84 -37.87 -4.21 -11.08
N GLY A 85 -38.27 -5.47 -10.94
CA GLY A 85 -37.62 -6.43 -10.05
C GLY A 85 -36.18 -6.74 -10.48
N ASP A 86 -35.96 -6.88 -11.80
CA ASP A 86 -34.58 -7.10 -12.33
C ASP A 86 -33.69 -5.88 -12.07
N LEU A 87 -34.26 -4.66 -12.12
CA LEU A 87 -33.53 -3.43 -11.82
C LEU A 87 -33.09 -3.35 -10.34
N GLN A 88 -33.84 -3.96 -9.42
CA GLN A 88 -33.48 -4.01 -8.00
C GLN A 88 -32.43 -5.10 -7.71
N HIS A 89 -32.32 -6.13 -8.55
CA HIS A 89 -31.43 -7.28 -8.37
C HIS A 89 -30.38 -7.38 -9.50
N VAL A 90 -29.85 -6.24 -9.99
CA VAL A 90 -28.93 -6.23 -11.12
C VAL A 90 -27.66 -7.04 -10.85
N ALA A 91 -27.59 -8.23 -11.43
CA ALA A 91 -26.43 -9.10 -11.42
C ALA A 91 -25.42 -8.79 -12.55
N SER A 92 -25.90 -8.20 -13.66
CA SER A 92 -25.07 -7.84 -14.83
C SER A 92 -24.28 -6.55 -14.62
N MET A 93 -23.15 -6.41 -15.31
CA MET A 93 -22.31 -5.20 -15.23
C MET A 93 -22.98 -3.99 -15.91
N GLY A 94 -23.70 -4.19 -17.04
CA GLY A 94 -24.48 -3.18 -17.75
C GLY A 94 -25.98 -3.47 -17.65
N PHE A 95 -26.83 -2.44 -17.52
CA PHE A 95 -28.29 -2.61 -17.44
C PHE A 95 -29.10 -1.50 -18.12
N ARG A 96 -28.50 -0.33 -18.42
CA ARG A 96 -29.23 0.84 -18.93
C ARG A 96 -29.61 0.78 -20.44
N GLY A 97 -28.97 -0.10 -21.24
CA GLY A 97 -29.17 -0.18 -22.68
C GLY A 97 -28.77 1.09 -23.44
N GLU A 98 -27.82 1.87 -22.93
CA GLU A 98 -27.43 3.15 -23.52
C GLU A 98 -25.93 3.24 -23.86
N GLY A 99 -25.08 2.29 -23.36
CA GLY A 99 -23.64 2.37 -23.50
C GLY A 99 -23.16 2.41 -24.94
N LEU A 100 -23.52 1.42 -25.76
CA LEU A 100 -23.13 1.36 -27.17
C LEU A 100 -23.77 2.49 -28.01
N ALA A 101 -25.04 2.80 -27.77
CA ALA A 101 -25.72 3.91 -28.41
C ALA A 101 -25.04 5.26 -28.13
N SER A 102 -24.61 5.48 -26.88
CA SER A 102 -23.88 6.68 -26.49
C SER A 102 -22.51 6.77 -27.17
N ILE A 103 -21.76 5.65 -27.24
CA ILE A 103 -20.48 5.60 -27.96
C ILE A 103 -20.68 5.85 -29.46
N ALA A 104 -21.67 5.23 -30.05
CA ALA A 104 -22.01 5.39 -31.47
C ALA A 104 -22.37 6.85 -31.86
N SER A 105 -23.00 7.60 -30.93
CA SER A 105 -23.38 8.98 -31.18
C SER A 105 -22.20 9.98 -31.19
N VAL A 106 -21.03 9.58 -30.68
CA VAL A 106 -19.84 10.44 -30.59
C VAL A 106 -18.60 9.83 -31.27
N SER A 107 -18.78 8.75 -32.04
CA SER A 107 -17.71 8.09 -32.79
C SER A 107 -18.21 7.51 -34.10
N ARG A 108 -17.29 7.08 -34.96
CA ARG A 108 -17.58 6.20 -36.09
C ARG A 108 -17.49 4.78 -35.57
N LEU A 109 -18.64 4.18 -35.23
CA LEU A 109 -18.68 2.88 -34.61
C LEU A 109 -18.95 1.78 -35.66
N THR A 110 -18.19 0.71 -35.58
CA THR A 110 -18.39 -0.54 -36.33
C THR A 110 -18.60 -1.67 -35.32
N LEU A 111 -19.73 -2.36 -35.43
CA LEU A 111 -20.09 -3.54 -34.64
C LEU A 111 -20.13 -4.74 -35.56
N THR A 112 -19.23 -5.70 -35.31
CA THR A 112 -19.16 -6.98 -36.07
C THR A 112 -19.36 -8.11 -35.08
N SER A 113 -20.32 -8.99 -35.33
CA SER A 113 -20.62 -10.09 -34.42
C SER A 113 -21.00 -11.35 -35.17
N ARG A 114 -20.64 -12.50 -34.57
CA ARG A 114 -21.06 -13.82 -34.97
C ARG A 114 -21.56 -14.59 -33.78
N GLN A 115 -22.82 -14.94 -33.79
CA GLN A 115 -23.40 -15.82 -32.77
C GLN A 115 -23.05 -17.28 -33.07
N SER A 116 -22.93 -18.10 -32.04
CA SER A 116 -22.65 -19.53 -32.20
C SER A 116 -23.70 -20.18 -33.06
N GLY A 117 -23.28 -21.04 -34.00
CA GLY A 117 -24.16 -21.71 -34.96
C GLY A 117 -24.51 -20.91 -36.23
N GLN A 118 -24.10 -19.65 -36.34
CA GLN A 118 -24.29 -18.85 -37.58
C GLN A 118 -23.16 -19.16 -38.57
N ALA A 119 -23.55 -19.24 -39.87
CA ALA A 119 -22.61 -19.57 -40.96
C ALA A 119 -21.56 -18.45 -41.19
N HIS A 120 -21.92 -17.20 -41.00
CA HIS A 120 -21.06 -16.02 -41.19
C HIS A 120 -21.39 -14.95 -40.14
N ALA A 121 -20.46 -14.04 -39.94
CA ALA A 121 -20.66 -12.86 -39.11
C ALA A 121 -21.47 -11.79 -39.84
N ASN A 122 -22.01 -10.88 -39.05
CA ASN A 122 -22.73 -9.72 -39.56
C ASN A 122 -22.14 -8.44 -38.98
N GLN A 123 -22.18 -7.36 -39.76
CA GLN A 123 -21.62 -6.07 -39.40
C GLN A 123 -22.66 -4.96 -39.62
N ILE A 124 -22.68 -4.00 -38.69
CA ILE A 124 -23.42 -2.75 -38.83
C ILE A 124 -22.48 -1.58 -38.49
N ARG A 125 -22.66 -0.44 -39.12
CA ARG A 125 -21.92 0.80 -38.86
C ARG A 125 -22.86 1.88 -38.39
N ALA A 126 -22.36 2.71 -37.48
CA ALA A 126 -23.06 3.89 -37.02
C ALA A 126 -22.14 5.10 -37.15
N GLU A 127 -22.64 6.18 -37.76
CA GLU A 127 -21.94 7.46 -37.86
C GLU A 127 -22.98 8.58 -37.72
N ASP A 128 -22.72 9.50 -36.78
CA ASP A 128 -23.56 10.68 -36.48
C ASP A 128 -25.08 10.36 -36.35
N GLY A 129 -25.38 9.25 -35.68
CA GLY A 129 -26.77 8.78 -35.47
C GLY A 129 -27.41 8.00 -36.63
N ALA A 130 -26.74 7.90 -37.78
CA ALA A 130 -27.19 7.10 -38.90
C ALA A 130 -26.66 5.67 -38.82
N LEU A 131 -27.52 4.67 -39.03
CA LEU A 131 -27.14 3.25 -39.07
C LEU A 131 -27.08 2.78 -40.53
N SER A 132 -26.02 2.03 -40.86
CA SER A 132 -25.99 1.31 -42.17
C SER A 132 -26.94 0.11 -42.18
N ALA A 133 -27.20 -0.42 -43.33
CA ALA A 133 -27.78 -1.77 -43.44
C ALA A 133 -26.82 -2.81 -42.83
N VAL A 134 -27.38 -3.87 -42.24
CA VAL A 134 -26.63 -5.04 -41.79
C VAL A 134 -26.03 -5.73 -42.99
N SER A 135 -24.76 -6.04 -42.98
CA SER A 135 -24.02 -6.69 -44.05
C SER A 135 -23.24 -7.89 -43.55
N ALA A 136 -23.05 -8.89 -44.41
CA ALA A 136 -22.23 -10.05 -44.09
C ALA A 136 -20.76 -9.63 -43.89
N ALA A 137 -20.10 -10.27 -42.92
CA ALA A 137 -18.71 -10.03 -42.57
C ALA A 137 -18.01 -11.35 -42.20
N ALA A 138 -16.67 -11.30 -42.09
CA ALA A 138 -15.88 -12.40 -41.58
C ALA A 138 -15.45 -12.11 -40.12
N HIS A 139 -15.82 -12.99 -39.20
CA HIS A 139 -15.43 -12.92 -37.77
C HIS A 139 -15.54 -14.30 -37.14
N PRO A 140 -14.66 -14.68 -36.24
CA PRO A 140 -14.88 -15.87 -35.40
C PRO A 140 -16.13 -15.70 -34.53
N GLU A 141 -16.54 -16.73 -33.78
CA GLU A 141 -17.61 -16.56 -32.78
C GLU A 141 -17.21 -15.51 -31.75
N GLY A 142 -18.17 -14.63 -31.39
CA GLY A 142 -17.93 -13.49 -30.50
C GLY A 142 -18.26 -12.15 -31.19
N THR A 143 -17.72 -11.07 -30.60
CA THR A 143 -18.00 -9.70 -31.04
C THR A 143 -16.74 -8.84 -31.11
N THR A 144 -16.70 -7.98 -32.14
CA THR A 144 -15.76 -6.85 -32.20
C THR A 144 -16.52 -5.55 -32.24
N VAL A 145 -16.23 -4.66 -31.32
CA VAL A 145 -16.67 -3.26 -31.30
C VAL A 145 -15.47 -2.39 -31.62
N GLU A 146 -15.55 -1.60 -32.69
CA GLU A 146 -14.52 -0.62 -33.03
C GLU A 146 -15.14 0.77 -33.06
N ALA A 147 -14.68 1.68 -32.22
CA ALA A 147 -15.05 3.09 -32.20
C ALA A 147 -13.86 3.92 -32.72
N ALA A 148 -14.00 4.48 -33.90
CA ALA A 148 -12.99 5.35 -34.50
C ALA A 148 -13.36 6.82 -34.34
N ASP A 149 -12.36 7.69 -34.33
CA ASP A 149 -12.47 9.16 -34.26
C ASP A 149 -13.41 9.64 -33.14
N LEU A 150 -13.18 9.14 -31.93
CA LEU A 150 -13.99 9.47 -30.76
C LEU A 150 -14.03 11.00 -30.54
N PHE A 151 -15.24 11.53 -30.34
CA PHE A 151 -15.56 12.96 -30.22
C PHE A 151 -15.33 13.80 -31.50
N PHE A 152 -15.40 13.18 -32.70
CA PHE A 152 -15.22 13.91 -33.95
C PHE A 152 -16.28 15.02 -34.15
N ASN A 153 -17.51 14.77 -33.70
CA ASN A 153 -18.63 15.71 -33.77
C ASN A 153 -18.87 16.52 -32.49
N THR A 154 -18.00 16.38 -31.47
CA THR A 154 -18.06 17.10 -30.21
C THR A 154 -16.69 17.74 -29.85
N PRO A 155 -16.25 18.77 -30.64
CA PRO A 155 -14.91 19.35 -30.53
C PRO A 155 -14.65 20.00 -29.18
N ALA A 156 -15.67 20.55 -28.53
CA ALA A 156 -15.54 21.09 -27.17
C ALA A 156 -15.08 20.02 -26.20
N ARG A 157 -15.69 18.82 -26.25
CA ARG A 157 -15.31 17.68 -25.39
C ARG A 157 -13.91 17.18 -25.71
N ARG A 158 -13.54 17.08 -26.99
CA ARG A 158 -12.20 16.68 -27.42
C ARG A 158 -11.10 17.57 -26.81
N LYS A 159 -11.36 18.88 -26.62
CA LYS A 159 -10.41 19.83 -25.98
C LYS A 159 -10.17 19.57 -24.50
N PHE A 160 -11.08 18.88 -23.81
CA PHE A 160 -10.90 18.54 -22.38
C PHE A 160 -10.10 17.25 -22.15
N LEU A 161 -9.81 16.49 -23.18
CA LEU A 161 -8.96 15.31 -23.08
C LEU A 161 -7.52 15.73 -22.73
N LYS A 162 -6.86 14.86 -21.97
CA LYS A 162 -5.45 15.04 -21.62
C LYS A 162 -4.56 14.59 -22.80
N SER A 163 -3.25 14.51 -22.56
CA SER A 163 -2.33 13.95 -23.56
C SER A 163 -2.64 12.48 -23.84
N ASP A 164 -2.29 12.01 -25.06
CA ASP A 164 -2.45 10.61 -25.47
C ASP A 164 -1.84 9.63 -24.48
N ALA A 165 -0.67 9.98 -23.90
CA ALA A 165 -0.03 9.16 -22.88
C ALA A 165 -0.88 9.03 -21.61
N THR A 166 -1.53 10.12 -21.19
CA THR A 166 -2.40 10.13 -20.01
C THR A 166 -3.70 9.35 -20.27
N GLU A 167 -4.33 9.53 -21.43
CA GLU A 167 -5.56 8.79 -21.78
C GLU A 167 -5.25 7.30 -21.97
N ASN A 168 -4.10 6.93 -22.56
CA ASN A 168 -3.63 5.55 -22.63
C ASN A 168 -3.43 4.92 -21.24
N ALA A 169 -2.87 5.68 -20.29
CA ALA A 169 -2.74 5.21 -18.90
C ALA A 169 -4.09 4.97 -18.23
N HIS A 170 -5.09 5.82 -18.52
CA HIS A 170 -6.47 5.60 -18.03
C HIS A 170 -7.11 4.37 -18.66
N CYS A 171 -6.90 4.12 -19.96
CA CYS A 171 -7.38 2.92 -20.63
C CYS A 171 -6.73 1.65 -20.03
N ALA A 172 -5.41 1.64 -19.88
CA ALA A 172 -4.68 0.53 -19.25
C ALA A 172 -5.22 0.23 -17.83
N ALA A 173 -5.37 1.25 -17.00
CA ALA A 173 -5.88 1.10 -15.63
C ALA A 173 -7.32 0.56 -15.57
N VAL A 174 -8.17 0.83 -16.58
CA VAL A 174 -9.51 0.24 -16.68
C VAL A 174 -9.41 -1.25 -16.99
N VAL A 175 -8.57 -1.65 -17.96
CA VAL A 175 -8.39 -3.06 -18.31
C VAL A 175 -7.81 -3.84 -17.14
N GLU A 176 -6.80 -3.31 -16.44
CA GLU A 176 -6.22 -3.92 -15.24
C GLU A 176 -7.26 -4.16 -14.13
N ARG A 177 -8.15 -3.19 -13.86
CA ARG A 177 -9.22 -3.33 -12.87
C ARG A 177 -10.21 -4.43 -13.24
N LEU A 178 -10.63 -4.47 -14.51
CA LEU A 178 -11.53 -5.52 -15.01
C LEU A 178 -10.85 -6.89 -15.00
N ALA A 179 -9.56 -6.95 -15.33
CA ALA A 179 -8.76 -8.16 -15.26
C ALA A 179 -8.60 -8.68 -13.83
N LEU A 180 -8.40 -7.80 -12.83
CA LEU A 180 -8.38 -8.17 -11.40
C LEU A 180 -9.73 -8.73 -10.93
N ALA A 181 -10.84 -8.14 -11.38
CA ALA A 181 -12.18 -8.61 -11.04
C ALA A 181 -12.55 -9.96 -11.68
N ASN A 182 -11.88 -10.33 -12.78
CA ASN A 182 -12.20 -11.51 -13.60
C ASN A 182 -10.94 -12.33 -13.91
N PRO A 183 -10.26 -12.94 -12.91
CA PRO A 183 -9.00 -13.63 -13.11
C PRO A 183 -9.08 -14.85 -14.04
N ALA A 184 -10.25 -15.48 -14.16
CA ALA A 184 -10.50 -16.61 -15.06
C ALA A 184 -10.61 -16.22 -16.54
N VAL A 185 -10.70 -14.90 -16.86
CA VAL A 185 -10.78 -14.39 -18.23
C VAL A 185 -9.40 -13.93 -18.70
N ALA A 186 -9.04 -14.27 -19.94
CA ALA A 186 -7.83 -13.76 -20.57
C ALA A 186 -8.04 -12.31 -21.01
N PHE A 187 -7.08 -11.43 -20.68
CA PHE A 187 -7.08 -10.03 -21.10
C PHE A 187 -5.79 -9.69 -21.83
N THR A 188 -5.91 -9.09 -23.01
CA THR A 188 -4.77 -8.50 -23.73
C THR A 188 -5.07 -7.03 -23.98
N PHE A 189 -4.12 -6.16 -23.62
CA PHE A 189 -4.23 -4.74 -23.94
C PHE A 189 -3.10 -4.30 -24.87
N LYS A 190 -3.51 -3.68 -25.98
CA LYS A 190 -2.61 -3.13 -26.99
C LYS A 190 -2.69 -1.60 -27.01
N ARG A 191 -1.54 -0.96 -27.09
CA ARG A 191 -1.41 0.49 -27.27
C ARG A 191 -0.68 0.77 -28.57
N ASP A 192 -1.31 1.52 -29.47
CA ASP A 192 -0.72 1.88 -30.77
C ASP A 192 -0.16 0.64 -31.53
N GLY A 193 -0.95 -0.44 -31.51
CA GLY A 193 -0.61 -1.72 -32.14
C GLY A 193 0.40 -2.59 -31.37
N LYS A 194 1.02 -2.12 -30.27
CA LYS A 194 1.96 -2.89 -29.47
C LYS A 194 1.28 -3.43 -28.20
N THR A 195 1.49 -4.70 -27.91
CA THR A 195 1.00 -5.30 -26.66
C THR A 195 1.69 -4.66 -25.46
N LEU A 196 0.91 -4.06 -24.57
CA LEU A 196 1.39 -3.49 -23.32
C LEU A 196 1.43 -4.57 -22.22
N PHE A 197 0.37 -5.37 -22.12
CA PHE A 197 0.29 -6.54 -21.23
C PHE A 197 -0.68 -7.59 -21.78
N ALA A 198 -0.47 -8.82 -21.35
CA ALA A 198 -1.35 -9.96 -21.63
C ALA A 198 -1.44 -10.83 -20.38
N TYR A 199 -2.65 -11.03 -19.90
CA TYR A 199 -2.96 -11.82 -18.72
C TYR A 199 -3.74 -13.06 -19.15
N PRO A 200 -3.16 -14.27 -19.10
CA PRO A 200 -3.91 -15.52 -19.36
C PRO A 200 -4.93 -15.77 -18.23
N PRO A 201 -5.85 -16.74 -18.37
CA PRO A 201 -6.65 -17.21 -17.24
C PRO A 201 -5.74 -17.66 -16.10
N GLN A 202 -5.99 -17.19 -14.88
CA GLN A 202 -5.10 -17.35 -13.72
C GLN A 202 -5.91 -17.48 -12.44
N SER A 203 -5.28 -17.89 -11.34
CA SER A 203 -5.82 -17.70 -10.00
C SER A 203 -5.85 -16.21 -9.64
N LEU A 204 -6.58 -15.84 -8.59
CA LEU A 204 -6.62 -14.46 -8.12
C LEU A 204 -5.22 -13.98 -7.69
N GLU A 205 -4.49 -14.82 -6.99
CA GLU A 205 -3.14 -14.53 -6.48
C GLU A 205 -2.15 -14.28 -7.62
N GLU A 206 -2.18 -15.13 -8.64
CA GLU A 206 -1.33 -14.96 -9.83
C GLU A 206 -1.71 -13.70 -10.62
N ARG A 207 -3.01 -13.40 -10.74
CA ARG A 207 -3.49 -12.19 -11.41
C ARG A 207 -3.06 -10.93 -10.64
N VAL A 208 -3.15 -10.95 -9.31
CA VAL A 208 -2.68 -9.85 -8.47
C VAL A 208 -1.17 -9.66 -8.63
N ALA A 209 -0.39 -10.75 -8.65
CA ALA A 209 1.05 -10.68 -8.91
C ALA A 209 1.38 -10.09 -10.29
N ALA A 210 0.62 -10.48 -11.32
CA ALA A 210 0.82 -9.96 -12.67
C ALA A 210 0.51 -8.45 -12.80
N VAL A 211 -0.48 -7.95 -12.04
CA VAL A 211 -0.92 -6.54 -12.09
C VAL A 211 -0.16 -5.65 -11.12
N LEU A 212 0.05 -6.09 -9.87
CA LEU A 212 0.67 -5.28 -8.81
C LEU A 212 2.16 -5.54 -8.63
N GLY A 213 2.68 -6.60 -9.24
CA GLY A 213 4.07 -7.03 -9.15
C GLY A 213 4.29 -8.15 -8.13
N ALA A 214 5.32 -8.96 -8.38
CA ALA A 214 5.70 -10.09 -7.52
C ALA A 214 6.09 -9.64 -6.11
N ASP A 215 6.69 -8.45 -5.97
CA ASP A 215 7.05 -7.86 -4.67
C ASP A 215 5.82 -7.66 -3.78
N PHE A 216 4.71 -7.19 -4.37
CA PHE A 216 3.45 -7.04 -3.62
C PHE A 216 2.92 -8.40 -3.17
N GLN A 217 2.93 -9.41 -4.04
CA GLN A 217 2.46 -10.75 -3.69
C GLN A 217 3.24 -11.33 -2.52
N THR A 218 4.58 -11.27 -2.55
CA THR A 218 5.46 -11.77 -1.48
C THR A 218 5.24 -11.02 -0.16
N ALA A 219 4.96 -9.72 -0.25
CA ALA A 219 4.77 -8.86 0.91
C ALA A 219 3.29 -8.64 1.27
N SER A 220 2.37 -9.49 0.82
CA SER A 220 0.95 -9.39 1.14
C SER A 220 0.49 -10.47 2.12
N LEU A 221 -0.66 -10.21 2.73
CA LEU A 221 -1.37 -11.11 3.63
C LEU A 221 -2.73 -11.44 3.00
N PRO A 222 -3.12 -12.72 2.94
CA PRO A 222 -4.44 -13.10 2.45
C PRO A 222 -5.53 -12.72 3.45
N VAL A 223 -6.64 -12.23 2.93
CA VAL A 223 -7.85 -11.91 3.70
C VAL A 223 -8.95 -12.84 3.26
N SER A 224 -9.59 -13.52 4.21
CA SER A 224 -10.79 -14.33 3.98
C SER A 224 -11.66 -14.29 5.23
N ALA A 225 -12.82 -13.65 5.13
CA ALA A 225 -13.76 -13.53 6.24
C ALA A 225 -15.19 -13.58 5.72
N ALA A 226 -16.10 -14.13 6.53
CA ALA A 226 -17.53 -14.12 6.26
C ALA A 226 -18.30 -13.91 7.55
N ALA A 227 -19.24 -12.97 7.56
CA ALA A 227 -20.15 -12.72 8.67
C ALA A 227 -21.38 -11.91 8.20
N GLY A 228 -22.55 -12.17 8.79
CA GLY A 228 -23.76 -11.37 8.56
C GLY A 228 -24.22 -11.34 7.09
N GLY A 229 -23.98 -12.38 6.31
CA GLY A 229 -24.30 -12.42 4.88
C GLY A 229 -23.28 -11.67 4.00
N MET A 230 -22.22 -11.10 4.59
CA MET A 230 -21.11 -10.45 3.88
C MET A 230 -19.91 -11.38 3.77
N GLY A 231 -19.20 -11.32 2.65
CA GLY A 231 -17.93 -12.00 2.42
C GLY A 231 -16.84 -10.97 2.06
N LEU A 232 -15.66 -11.09 2.68
CA LEU A 232 -14.49 -10.29 2.33
C LEU A 232 -13.33 -11.21 1.97
N ARG A 233 -12.76 -11.02 0.79
CA ARG A 233 -11.58 -11.76 0.34
C ARG A 233 -10.59 -10.85 -0.38
N GLY A 234 -9.34 -11.25 -0.46
CA GLY A 234 -8.32 -10.50 -1.18
C GLY A 234 -6.95 -10.55 -0.54
N LEU A 235 -6.13 -9.55 -0.84
CA LEU A 235 -4.76 -9.42 -0.38
C LEU A 235 -4.53 -8.00 0.14
N ILE A 236 -3.86 -7.88 1.28
CA ILE A 236 -3.44 -6.60 1.87
C ILE A 236 -1.92 -6.59 2.06
N ALA A 237 -1.26 -5.48 1.80
CA ALA A 237 0.17 -5.36 1.99
C ALA A 237 0.56 -5.47 3.47
N LYS A 238 1.65 -6.18 3.78
CA LYS A 238 2.31 -6.07 5.09
C LYS A 238 2.68 -4.59 5.32
N PRO A 239 2.53 -4.05 6.53
CA PRO A 239 2.85 -2.64 6.80
C PRO A 239 4.27 -2.24 6.40
N THR A 240 5.22 -3.18 6.45
CA THR A 240 6.61 -2.99 6.00
C THR A 240 6.77 -2.74 4.50
N PHE A 241 5.77 -3.10 3.69
CA PHE A 241 5.77 -2.88 2.24
C PHE A 241 5.21 -1.50 1.83
N ALA A 242 4.53 -0.79 2.73
CA ALA A 242 3.89 0.47 2.39
C ALA A 242 4.91 1.52 1.89
N LYS A 243 4.70 2.00 0.68
CA LYS A 243 5.53 3.03 0.03
C LYS A 243 4.67 4.28 -0.13
N GLY A 244 5.09 5.42 0.41
CA GLY A 244 4.52 6.75 0.18
C GLY A 244 3.02 6.80 -0.16
N LYS A 245 2.63 7.60 -1.15
CA LYS A 245 1.25 7.62 -1.67
C LYS A 245 1.07 6.48 -2.67
N SER A 246 0.65 5.31 -2.22
CA SER A 246 0.38 4.19 -3.10
C SER A 246 -0.90 4.42 -3.90
N ALA A 247 -0.79 4.31 -5.23
CA ALA A 247 -1.95 4.26 -6.13
C ALA A 247 -2.60 2.86 -6.20
N GLN A 248 -2.00 1.84 -5.57
CA GLN A 248 -2.40 0.43 -5.66
C GLN A 248 -3.46 0.08 -4.62
N GLN A 249 -4.63 0.73 -4.70
CA GLN A 249 -5.76 0.51 -3.81
C GLN A 249 -6.98 0.09 -4.64
N TYR A 250 -7.31 -1.18 -4.57
CA TYR A 250 -8.39 -1.76 -5.36
C TYR A 250 -9.49 -2.30 -4.44
N CYS A 251 -10.66 -1.65 -4.47
CA CYS A 251 -11.88 -2.11 -3.83
C CYS A 251 -12.85 -2.64 -4.88
N PHE A 252 -13.38 -3.81 -4.66
CA PHE A 252 -14.44 -4.39 -5.48
C PHE A 252 -15.65 -4.73 -4.61
N VAL A 253 -16.84 -4.40 -5.07
CA VAL A 253 -18.11 -4.79 -4.45
C VAL A 253 -18.92 -5.54 -5.50
N ASN A 254 -19.28 -6.79 -5.21
CA ASN A 254 -19.95 -7.69 -6.13
C ASN A 254 -19.30 -7.66 -7.54
N ARG A 255 -17.96 -7.81 -7.60
CA ARG A 255 -17.08 -7.75 -8.79
C ARG A 255 -16.94 -6.37 -9.45
N ARG A 256 -17.61 -5.31 -8.96
CA ARG A 256 -17.49 -3.94 -9.49
C ARG A 256 -16.36 -3.20 -8.79
N PHE A 257 -15.48 -2.60 -9.55
CA PHE A 257 -14.49 -1.66 -8.97
C PHE A 257 -15.19 -0.41 -8.43
N VAL A 258 -14.93 -0.08 -7.18
CA VAL A 258 -15.52 1.08 -6.51
C VAL A 258 -14.45 1.93 -5.83
N ARG A 259 -14.75 3.23 -5.69
CA ARG A 259 -13.98 4.16 -4.87
C ARG A 259 -14.87 4.62 -3.71
N ASP A 260 -15.06 3.73 -2.75
CA ASP A 260 -15.95 3.97 -1.64
C ASP A 260 -15.18 4.47 -0.41
N LYS A 261 -15.73 5.51 0.24
CA LYS A 261 -15.10 6.14 1.41
C LYS A 261 -15.17 5.27 2.65
N VAL A 262 -16.23 4.46 2.80
CA VAL A 262 -16.42 3.58 3.95
C VAL A 262 -15.38 2.48 3.96
N MET A 263 -15.17 1.80 2.81
CA MET A 263 -14.15 0.78 2.65
C MET A 263 -12.75 1.35 2.88
N LEU A 264 -12.42 2.48 2.23
CA LEU A 264 -11.11 3.13 2.39
C LEU A 264 -10.84 3.57 3.83
N HIS A 265 -11.86 4.05 4.53
CA HIS A 265 -11.75 4.45 5.93
C HIS A 265 -11.53 3.25 6.84
N ALA A 266 -12.26 2.15 6.65
CA ALA A 266 -12.10 0.91 7.40
C ALA A 266 -10.67 0.34 7.23
N VAL A 267 -10.15 0.29 5.99
CA VAL A 267 -8.75 -0.11 5.73
C VAL A 267 -7.78 0.81 6.44
N LYS A 268 -7.94 2.13 6.31
CA LYS A 268 -7.08 3.12 6.97
C LYS A 268 -7.06 2.95 8.49
N GLN A 269 -8.24 2.69 9.08
CA GLN A 269 -8.36 2.48 10.52
C GLN A 269 -7.68 1.19 10.96
N ALA A 270 -7.81 0.09 10.22
CA ALA A 270 -7.13 -1.17 10.53
C ALA A 270 -5.59 -1.04 10.50
N TYR A 271 -5.07 -0.19 9.62
CA TYR A 271 -3.64 0.07 9.52
C TYR A 271 -3.10 1.16 10.45
N ARG A 272 -3.97 1.88 11.16
CA ARG A 272 -3.59 3.08 11.93
C ARG A 272 -2.50 2.80 12.97
N ASP A 273 -2.59 1.66 13.65
CA ASP A 273 -1.68 1.30 14.73
C ASP A 273 -0.36 0.66 14.24
N VAL A 274 -0.25 0.40 12.93
CA VAL A 274 0.88 -0.33 12.34
C VAL A 274 1.53 0.39 11.16
N LEU A 275 0.96 1.52 10.72
CA LEU A 275 1.47 2.26 9.57
C LEU A 275 1.69 3.74 9.90
N HIS A 276 2.86 4.27 9.55
CA HIS A 276 3.15 5.69 9.69
C HIS A 276 2.15 6.54 8.91
N HIS A 277 1.68 7.66 9.47
CA HIS A 277 0.61 8.51 8.91
C HIS A 277 0.87 9.02 7.49
N ALA A 278 2.12 9.12 7.05
CA ALA A 278 2.50 9.52 5.70
C ALA A 278 2.43 8.39 4.65
N LEU A 279 2.25 7.13 5.09
CA LEU A 279 2.24 5.96 4.23
C LEU A 279 0.81 5.51 3.94
N THR A 280 0.61 4.89 2.80
CA THR A 280 -0.68 4.36 2.36
C THR A 280 -0.55 2.88 2.04
N PRO A 281 -1.38 1.99 2.59
CA PRO A 281 -1.28 0.56 2.28
C PRO A 281 -1.75 0.28 0.85
N ALA A 282 -1.07 -0.66 0.18
CA ALA A 282 -1.56 -1.25 -1.05
C ALA A 282 -2.46 -2.45 -0.72
N PHE A 283 -3.52 -2.64 -1.49
CA PHE A 283 -4.44 -3.76 -1.27
C PHE A 283 -5.33 -4.04 -2.49
N VAL A 284 -5.84 -5.27 -2.55
CA VAL A 284 -6.90 -5.70 -3.46
C VAL A 284 -7.94 -6.43 -2.63
N LEU A 285 -9.11 -5.83 -2.45
CA LEU A 285 -10.19 -6.35 -1.61
C LEU A 285 -11.48 -6.51 -2.41
N PHE A 286 -12.12 -7.66 -2.23
CA PHE A 286 -13.40 -8.03 -2.80
C PHE A 286 -14.41 -8.21 -1.67
N LEU A 287 -15.41 -7.34 -1.64
CA LEU A 287 -16.55 -7.40 -0.74
C LEU A 287 -17.73 -8.00 -1.51
N GLU A 288 -18.30 -9.06 -0.99
CA GLU A 288 -19.51 -9.70 -1.48
C GLU A 288 -20.62 -9.49 -0.46
N LEU A 289 -21.77 -9.02 -0.90
CA LEU A 289 -22.94 -8.79 -0.07
C LEU A 289 -24.21 -8.94 -0.90
N PRO A 290 -25.37 -9.18 -0.27
CA PRO A 290 -26.66 -9.29 -0.96
C PRO A 290 -26.92 -8.03 -1.81
N PRO A 291 -27.43 -8.18 -3.04
CA PRO A 291 -27.68 -7.04 -3.93
C PRO A 291 -28.54 -5.94 -3.31
N GLU A 292 -29.52 -6.28 -2.48
CA GLU A 292 -30.41 -5.36 -1.76
C GLU A 292 -29.71 -4.55 -0.66
N ALA A 293 -28.49 -4.94 -0.27
CA ALA A 293 -27.70 -4.23 0.75
C ALA A 293 -26.86 -3.09 0.14
N VAL A 294 -26.81 -2.96 -1.20
CA VAL A 294 -26.01 -1.95 -1.90
C VAL A 294 -26.78 -1.33 -3.05
N ASP A 295 -26.81 0.02 -3.08
CA ASP A 295 -27.28 0.77 -4.22
C ASP A 295 -26.10 1.16 -5.10
N VAL A 296 -26.09 0.65 -6.33
CA VAL A 296 -25.04 0.90 -7.34
C VAL A 296 -25.43 2.00 -8.33
N ASN A 297 -26.66 2.52 -8.26
CA ASN A 297 -27.17 3.54 -9.17
C ASN A 297 -26.98 4.97 -8.65
N VAL A 298 -25.83 5.27 -8.07
CA VAL A 298 -25.50 6.56 -7.46
C VAL A 298 -24.81 7.51 -8.44
N HIS A 299 -23.93 6.99 -9.30
CA HIS A 299 -23.14 7.78 -10.23
C HIS A 299 -23.15 7.15 -11.64
N PRO A 300 -23.16 7.94 -12.73
CA PRO A 300 -23.15 7.41 -14.10
C PRO A 300 -22.00 6.43 -14.38
N ALA A 301 -20.79 6.72 -13.89
CA ALA A 301 -19.61 5.85 -14.03
C ALA A 301 -19.65 4.60 -13.12
N LYS A 302 -20.66 4.46 -12.25
CA LYS A 302 -20.85 3.32 -11.33
C LYS A 302 -19.64 3.05 -10.40
N THR A 303 -18.81 4.07 -10.16
CA THR A 303 -17.64 3.96 -9.27
C THR A 303 -17.95 4.32 -7.82
N GLU A 304 -19.09 4.96 -7.58
CA GLU A 304 -19.62 5.28 -6.26
C GLU A 304 -20.85 4.43 -5.98
N ILE A 305 -20.94 3.94 -4.76
CA ILE A 305 -22.06 3.11 -4.28
C ILE A 305 -22.58 3.64 -2.95
N ARG A 306 -23.75 3.19 -2.54
CA ARG A 306 -24.27 3.44 -1.19
C ARG A 306 -24.62 2.12 -0.53
N PHE A 307 -24.03 1.87 0.63
CA PHE A 307 -24.42 0.75 1.46
C PHE A 307 -25.69 1.10 2.26
N ARG A 308 -26.58 0.15 2.38
CA ARG A 308 -27.77 0.28 3.23
C ARG A 308 -27.38 0.47 4.71
N ASP A 309 -26.38 -0.30 5.16
CA ASP A 309 -25.77 -0.18 6.48
C ASP A 309 -24.26 0.02 6.35
N SER A 310 -23.85 1.26 6.22
CA SER A 310 -22.44 1.64 6.11
C SER A 310 -21.65 1.33 7.38
N ALA A 311 -22.28 1.34 8.56
CA ALA A 311 -21.61 1.08 9.83
C ALA A 311 -21.27 -0.41 9.96
N ALA A 312 -22.21 -1.29 9.63
CA ALA A 312 -21.97 -2.75 9.64
C ALA A 312 -20.86 -3.15 8.63
N VAL A 313 -20.89 -2.57 7.42
CA VAL A 313 -19.83 -2.82 6.40
C VAL A 313 -18.48 -2.32 6.90
N HIS A 314 -18.41 -1.14 7.47
CA HIS A 314 -17.18 -0.58 8.03
C HIS A 314 -16.60 -1.47 9.14
N GLN A 315 -17.42 -1.86 10.12
CA GLN A 315 -17.00 -2.72 11.23
C GLN A 315 -16.54 -4.09 10.73
N PHE A 316 -17.28 -4.69 9.80
CA PHE A 316 -16.92 -5.99 9.23
C PHE A 316 -15.55 -5.96 8.57
N ILE A 317 -15.29 -4.96 7.70
CA ILE A 317 -13.99 -4.81 7.04
C ILE A 317 -12.89 -4.52 8.07
N PHE A 318 -13.12 -3.58 8.98
CA PHE A 318 -12.16 -3.21 10.02
C PHE A 318 -11.73 -4.43 10.85
N HIS A 319 -12.68 -5.16 11.45
CA HIS A 319 -12.35 -6.32 12.29
C HIS A 319 -11.71 -7.47 11.50
N SER A 320 -12.13 -7.68 10.24
CA SER A 320 -11.51 -8.69 9.39
C SER A 320 -10.04 -8.39 9.11
N LEU A 321 -9.71 -7.13 8.81
CA LEU A 321 -8.34 -6.71 8.54
C LEU A 321 -7.51 -6.62 9.83
N ASP A 322 -8.08 -6.12 10.91
CA ASP A 322 -7.42 -6.02 12.21
C ASP A 322 -6.98 -7.40 12.71
N LYS A 323 -7.84 -8.41 12.56
CA LYS A 323 -7.50 -9.81 12.87
C LYS A 323 -6.32 -10.32 12.04
N VAL A 324 -6.31 -10.08 10.73
CA VAL A 324 -5.21 -10.49 9.83
C VAL A 324 -3.91 -9.76 10.18
N LEU A 325 -3.98 -8.48 10.52
CA LEU A 325 -2.82 -7.69 10.92
C LEU A 325 -2.33 -8.07 12.33
N ALA A 326 -3.23 -8.44 13.25
CA ALA A 326 -2.86 -8.91 14.59
C ALA A 326 -2.13 -10.26 14.57
N ASP A 327 -2.44 -11.12 13.58
CA ASP A 327 -1.75 -12.40 13.38
C ASP A 327 -0.30 -12.25 12.91
N THR A 328 0.16 -11.04 12.60
CA THR A 328 1.57 -10.75 12.27
C THR A 328 2.42 -10.69 13.56
N ARG A 329 2.51 -11.82 14.26
CA ARG A 329 3.37 -11.97 15.44
C ARG A 329 4.77 -12.41 15.04
N ALA A 330 5.71 -12.19 15.94
CA ALA A 330 7.09 -12.66 15.77
C ALA A 330 7.24 -14.20 15.79
N ASP A 331 6.22 -14.92 16.23
CA ASP A 331 6.19 -16.39 16.27
C ASP A 331 5.96 -17.04 14.90
N ARG A 332 5.38 -16.31 13.94
CA ARG A 332 5.23 -16.77 12.56
C ARG A 332 6.42 -16.32 11.74
N THR A 333 7.41 -17.19 11.63
CA THR A 333 8.66 -17.01 10.89
C THR A 333 8.41 -16.91 9.38
N GLU A 334 7.90 -15.79 8.91
CA GLU A 334 7.95 -15.46 7.50
C GLU A 334 9.14 -14.53 7.27
N SER A 335 10.09 -15.00 6.45
CA SER A 335 11.22 -14.17 6.01
C SER A 335 10.71 -12.86 5.43
N VAL A 336 11.11 -11.74 6.04
CA VAL A 336 10.98 -10.43 5.37
C VAL A 336 11.89 -10.51 4.14
N GLY A 337 11.29 -10.70 2.98
CA GLY A 337 12.01 -10.75 1.72
C GLY A 337 12.91 -9.52 1.58
N ASN A 338 14.19 -9.75 1.29
CA ASN A 338 15.21 -8.75 1.01
C ASN A 338 16.05 -8.26 2.22
N ALA A 339 16.47 -9.18 3.09
CA ALA A 339 17.53 -8.89 4.07
C ALA A 339 18.81 -8.33 3.39
N GLY A 340 19.10 -8.73 2.15
CA GLY A 340 20.23 -8.21 1.37
C GLY A 340 20.09 -6.71 1.04
N ALA A 341 18.91 -6.22 0.72
CA ALA A 341 18.69 -4.80 0.42
C ALA A 341 18.78 -3.94 1.69
N VAL A 342 18.28 -4.44 2.82
CA VAL A 342 18.37 -3.74 4.11
C VAL A 342 19.81 -3.66 4.60
N LEU A 343 20.58 -4.73 4.46
CA LEU A 343 22.01 -4.73 4.78
C LEU A 343 22.82 -3.81 3.86
N HIS A 344 22.51 -3.76 2.57
CA HIS A 344 23.14 -2.84 1.61
C HIS A 344 22.86 -1.37 1.98
N GLN A 345 21.66 -1.08 2.47
CA GLN A 345 21.25 0.26 2.90
C GLN A 345 21.88 0.65 4.25
N ILE A 346 22.06 -0.31 5.16
CA ILE A 346 22.68 -0.09 6.47
C ILE A 346 24.21 0.03 6.36
N MET A 347 24.85 -0.74 5.49
CA MET A 347 26.31 -0.77 5.34
C MET A 347 26.89 0.31 4.42
N GLY A 348 26.07 1.09 3.71
CA GLY A 348 26.50 2.27 2.93
C GLY A 348 27.52 1.95 1.82
N VAL A 349 27.51 0.74 1.28
CA VAL A 349 28.39 0.37 0.17
C VAL A 349 27.85 0.98 -1.11
N ALA A 350 28.38 2.15 -1.47
CA ALA A 350 28.20 2.69 -2.81
C ALA A 350 28.83 1.73 -3.82
N GLU A 351 28.05 1.26 -4.78
CA GLU A 351 28.57 0.55 -5.94
C GLU A 351 29.60 1.43 -6.64
N ARG A 352 30.85 0.98 -6.64
CA ARG A 352 31.85 1.53 -7.58
C ARG A 352 31.54 0.97 -8.95
N PRO A 353 31.48 1.80 -10.01
CA PRO A 353 31.36 1.28 -11.37
C PRO A 353 32.57 0.39 -11.66
N SER A 354 32.34 -0.82 -12.15
CA SER A 354 33.38 -1.73 -12.57
C SER A 354 34.08 -1.13 -13.79
N GLU A 355 35.32 -0.73 -13.61
CA GLU A 355 36.22 -0.45 -14.74
C GLU A 355 36.55 -1.80 -15.40
N SER A 356 36.14 -1.93 -16.64
CA SER A 356 36.59 -3.02 -17.52
C SER A 356 38.03 -2.72 -17.99
N PRO A 357 38.96 -3.67 -17.94
CA PRO A 357 40.29 -3.47 -18.53
C PRO A 357 40.21 -3.63 -20.04
N SER A 358 40.37 -2.58 -20.82
CA SER A 358 40.68 -2.67 -22.22
C SER A 358 42.18 -2.58 -22.40
N SER A 359 42.77 -3.71 -22.81
CA SER A 359 44.08 -3.78 -23.39
C SER A 359 44.00 -3.34 -24.85
N ALA A 360 44.82 -2.40 -25.26
CA ALA A 360 45.58 -2.47 -26.52
C ALA A 360 46.50 -1.25 -26.68
N LEU A 361 47.74 -1.55 -26.84
CA LEU A 361 48.83 -0.71 -27.28
C LEU A 361 48.61 -0.24 -28.73
N SER A 362 48.96 1.01 -29.07
CA SER A 362 50.08 1.35 -29.96
C SER A 362 50.02 2.80 -30.45
N ASP A 363 51.13 3.45 -30.27
CA ASP A 363 51.90 4.37 -31.12
C ASP A 363 51.19 5.47 -31.94
N GLY A 364 51.71 6.68 -31.76
CA GLY A 364 51.89 7.62 -32.89
C GLY A 364 51.64 9.08 -32.65
N LEU A 365 52.66 9.81 -32.15
CA LEU A 365 53.20 11.12 -32.56
C LEU A 365 52.29 12.30 -32.99
N ASN A 366 52.51 13.43 -32.24
CA ASN A 366 52.69 14.81 -32.67
C ASN A 366 51.58 15.59 -33.36
N ALA A 367 51.13 16.66 -32.72
CA ALA A 367 51.45 18.07 -33.06
C ALA A 367 50.43 19.04 -32.46
N ALA A 368 50.92 20.06 -31.80
CA ALA A 368 50.16 21.26 -31.38
C ALA A 368 50.51 22.42 -32.36
N PRO A 369 50.00 23.63 -32.14
CA PRO A 369 48.76 24.25 -32.61
C PRO A 369 48.99 25.27 -33.73
N PRO A 370 48.08 26.12 -34.13
CA PRO A 370 48.11 27.51 -33.62
C PRO A 370 46.75 28.25 -33.45
N ALA A 371 46.85 29.32 -32.71
CA ALA A 371 45.89 30.32 -32.45
C ALA A 371 45.67 31.31 -33.61
N SER A 372 44.47 31.88 -33.72
CA SER A 372 44.24 33.30 -34.07
C SER A 372 42.76 33.66 -33.92
N SER A 373 42.43 34.58 -33.03
CA SER A 373 42.13 36.00 -33.24
C SER A 373 40.85 36.32 -34.03
N GLY A 374 39.91 36.97 -33.34
CA GLY A 374 39.30 38.10 -33.96
C GLY A 374 37.81 38.32 -33.85
N LYS A 375 37.43 39.27 -32.99
CA LYS A 375 36.37 40.28 -33.14
C LYS A 375 34.93 40.00 -32.71
N SER A 376 34.61 40.78 -31.75
CA SER A 376 33.32 41.24 -31.21
C SER A 376 32.33 41.79 -32.25
N VAL A 377 31.03 41.66 -32.02
CA VAL A 377 29.97 42.72 -31.96
C VAL A 377 28.64 42.10 -31.44
N PRO A 378 27.76 42.88 -30.82
CA PRO A 378 26.74 42.43 -29.89
C PRO A 378 25.35 42.36 -30.50
N ALA A 379 24.48 41.48 -29.97
CA ALA A 379 23.04 41.66 -30.14
C ALA A 379 22.20 40.85 -29.15
N ALA A 380 21.30 41.54 -28.50
CA ALA A 380 19.93 41.24 -28.15
C ALA A 380 19.65 40.23 -27.05
N TYR A 381 19.15 40.76 -25.99
CA TYR A 381 18.43 40.16 -24.86
C TYR A 381 17.20 39.40 -25.29
N THR A 382 17.09 38.12 -24.83
CA THR A 382 15.83 37.42 -24.63
C THR A 382 15.91 36.66 -23.31
N PRO A 383 14.87 36.71 -22.43
CA PRO A 383 14.95 36.12 -21.10
C PRO A 383 14.72 34.63 -21.19
N ALA A 384 15.71 33.85 -20.80
CA ALA A 384 15.61 32.41 -20.63
C ALA A 384 14.84 32.08 -19.35
N ALA A 385 13.83 31.21 -19.50
CA ALA A 385 13.07 30.61 -18.41
C ALA A 385 14.00 29.85 -17.46
N ARG A 386 13.94 30.20 -16.18
CA ARG A 386 14.65 29.47 -15.11
C ARG A 386 14.05 28.09 -14.93
N VAL A 387 14.81 27.07 -15.24
CA VAL A 387 14.60 25.70 -14.78
C VAL A 387 14.98 25.67 -13.31
N PRO A 388 14.13 25.12 -12.40
CA PRO A 388 14.51 24.99 -11.01
C PRO A 388 15.57 23.89 -10.87
N GLN A 389 16.76 24.30 -10.46
CA GLN A 389 17.82 23.38 -10.06
C GLN A 389 17.41 22.68 -8.76
N GLN A 390 17.37 21.36 -8.81
CA GLN A 390 17.21 20.48 -7.67
C GLN A 390 18.41 20.65 -6.75
N ARG A 391 18.20 21.24 -5.56
CA ARG A 391 19.23 21.35 -4.53
C ARG A 391 19.56 19.94 -4.01
N SER A 392 20.79 19.52 -4.18
CA SER A 392 21.35 18.36 -3.50
C SER A 392 21.34 18.62 -1.99
N LEU A 393 20.68 17.74 -1.23
CA LEU A 393 20.75 17.73 0.24
C LEU A 393 22.21 17.46 0.65
N SER A 394 22.82 18.41 1.34
CA SER A 394 24.20 18.29 1.80
C SER A 394 24.26 17.30 2.98
N LEU A 395 25.15 16.31 2.89
CA LEU A 395 25.45 15.33 3.94
C LEU A 395 25.89 15.95 5.30
N ASN A 396 26.16 17.25 5.34
CA ASN A 396 26.54 17.95 6.56
C ASN A 396 25.38 18.23 7.52
N GLU A 397 24.11 18.26 7.05
CA GLU A 397 22.95 18.41 7.93
C GLU A 397 22.68 17.13 8.74
N SER A 398 22.95 15.95 8.16
CA SER A 398 22.82 14.67 8.84
C SER A 398 23.86 14.48 9.97
N ARG A 399 25.06 14.99 9.80
CA ARG A 399 26.10 14.98 10.85
C ARG A 399 25.75 15.91 12.00
N ARG A 400 25.28 17.13 11.71
CA ARG A 400 24.82 18.07 12.75
C ARG A 400 23.66 17.53 13.56
N ALA A 401 22.71 16.83 12.93
CA ALA A 401 21.61 16.17 13.62
C ALA A 401 22.09 15.04 14.51
N LEU A 402 23.09 14.25 14.09
CA LEU A 402 23.74 13.22 14.89
C LEU A 402 24.56 13.78 16.05
N ASP A 403 25.28 14.89 15.83
CA ASP A 403 26.07 15.58 16.87
C ASP A 403 25.15 16.22 17.90
N THR A 404 24.04 16.83 17.50
CA THR A 404 23.01 17.38 18.41
C THR A 404 22.32 16.27 19.18
N TYR A 405 22.08 15.11 18.54
CA TYR A 405 21.54 13.92 19.18
C TYR A 405 22.53 13.33 20.20
N ALA A 406 23.83 13.29 19.89
CA ALA A 406 24.88 12.83 20.77
C ALA A 406 25.13 13.80 21.97
N GLU A 407 24.94 15.10 21.78
CA GLU A 407 25.03 16.12 22.82
C GLU A 407 23.86 16.07 23.82
N LEU A 408 22.66 15.80 23.36
CA LEU A 408 21.45 15.61 24.18
C LEU A 408 21.53 14.37 25.10
N TYR A 409 22.42 13.43 24.80
CA TYR A 409 22.55 12.16 25.52
C TYR A 409 23.94 11.97 26.21
N ARG A 410 24.77 13.02 26.31
CA ARG A 410 26.01 12.96 27.12
C ARG A 410 25.68 12.90 28.60
N LYS A 411 25.99 11.78 29.21
CA LYS A 411 25.95 11.58 30.66
C LYS A 411 26.96 12.49 31.35
N SER A 412 26.56 13.05 32.49
CA SER A 412 27.44 13.72 33.45
C SER A 412 28.32 12.69 34.16
N PRO A 413 29.60 12.94 34.39
CA PRO A 413 30.54 11.95 34.98
C PRO A 413 30.28 11.59 36.44
N HIS A 414 29.28 12.15 37.10
CA HIS A 414 29.04 11.97 38.55
C HIS A 414 28.13 10.78 38.92
N ASP A 415 27.34 10.26 37.94
CA ASP A 415 26.33 9.24 38.28
C ASP A 415 26.83 7.79 38.29
N ASP A 416 28.00 7.53 37.69
CA ASP A 416 28.52 6.15 37.58
C ASP A 416 29.23 5.62 38.82
N ARG A 417 29.64 6.48 39.77
CA ARG A 417 30.31 6.05 40.99
C ARG A 417 29.38 5.65 42.13
N GLU A 418 28.28 6.34 42.29
CA GLU A 418 27.28 6.06 43.33
C GLU A 418 26.50 4.77 43.09
N LEU A 419 26.25 4.42 41.80
CA LEU A 419 25.60 3.18 41.43
C LEU A 419 26.46 1.94 41.59
N ALA A 420 27.79 2.04 41.36
CA ALA A 420 28.71 0.93 41.50
C ALA A 420 28.94 0.54 42.99
N GLU A 421 28.86 1.49 43.92
CA GLU A 421 29.01 1.22 45.38
C GLU A 421 27.75 0.58 45.98
N LEU A 422 26.56 0.87 45.45
CA LEU A 422 25.27 0.26 45.87
C LEU A 422 25.09 -1.17 45.36
N GLU A 423 25.64 -1.50 44.19
CA GLU A 423 25.59 -2.86 43.64
C GLU A 423 26.57 -3.83 44.35
N GLN A 424 27.72 -3.35 44.81
CA GLN A 424 28.68 -4.19 45.58
C GLN A 424 28.17 -4.61 46.97
N GLN A 425 27.23 -3.87 47.56
CA GLN A 425 26.65 -4.21 48.86
C GLN A 425 25.46 -5.20 48.79
N ARG A 426 24.90 -5.45 47.65
CA ARG A 426 23.65 -6.24 47.51
C ARG A 426 23.84 -7.66 46.98
N PHE A 427 24.96 -7.97 46.35
CA PHE A 427 25.22 -9.32 45.82
C PHE A 427 26.65 -9.74 46.15
N GLY A 428 26.75 -10.67 47.10
CA GLY A 428 28.00 -11.33 47.45
C GLY A 428 28.65 -11.97 46.21
N ARG A 429 29.99 -11.97 46.17
CA ARG A 429 30.81 -12.52 45.09
C ARG A 429 30.37 -13.95 44.72
N PRO A 430 30.17 -14.27 43.43
CA PRO A 430 30.07 -15.67 43.01
C PRO A 430 31.43 -16.33 43.07
N SER A 431 31.48 -17.50 43.70
CA SER A 431 32.60 -18.41 43.72
C SER A 431 32.95 -18.88 42.32
N GLU A 432 34.22 -18.67 41.93
CA GLU A 432 34.82 -19.31 40.76
C GLU A 432 34.94 -20.82 41.00
N ASN A 433 34.55 -21.60 40.01
CA ASN A 433 34.71 -23.02 39.77
C ASN A 433 33.47 -23.89 39.95
N GLN A 434 32.70 -23.96 38.84
CA GLN A 434 32.11 -25.24 38.38
C GLN A 434 31.94 -25.20 36.86
N PRO A 435 32.39 -26.23 36.11
CA PRO A 435 32.11 -26.33 34.69
C PRO A 435 30.63 -26.64 34.52
N ALA A 436 29.99 -25.91 33.59
CA ALA A 436 28.61 -26.14 33.22
C ALA A 436 28.45 -27.58 32.65
N PRO A 437 27.41 -28.30 33.04
CA PRO A 437 27.09 -29.57 32.39
C PRO A 437 26.70 -29.34 30.92
N ALA A 438 27.35 -30.09 30.04
CA ALA A 438 26.95 -30.24 28.68
C ALA A 438 25.62 -31.03 28.64
N ASP A 439 24.49 -30.33 28.62
CA ASP A 439 23.20 -30.98 28.43
C ASP A 439 22.94 -31.19 26.96
N SER A 440 22.67 -32.43 26.68
CA SER A 440 22.27 -33.09 25.48
C SER A 440 21.25 -32.28 24.65
N VAL A 441 21.55 -32.18 23.37
CA VAL A 441 20.59 -31.80 22.31
C VAL A 441 19.43 -32.79 22.37
N SER A 442 18.30 -32.37 22.91
CA SER A 442 17.04 -33.08 22.76
C SER A 442 16.37 -32.62 21.47
N ASP A 443 16.08 -33.56 20.58
CA ASP A 443 15.19 -33.44 19.44
C ASP A 443 13.80 -32.99 19.90
N GLY A 444 13.57 -31.67 19.95
CA GLY A 444 12.27 -31.05 20.19
C GLY A 444 12.23 -29.73 19.44
N LEU A 445 11.22 -29.54 18.61
CA LEU A 445 10.89 -28.30 17.92
C LEU A 445 11.13 -27.07 18.83
N PRO A 446 11.69 -25.97 18.35
CA PRO A 446 11.99 -24.83 19.20
C PRO A 446 10.70 -24.26 19.79
N GLU A 447 10.53 -24.34 21.10
CA GLU A 447 9.46 -23.69 21.85
C GLU A 447 9.50 -22.15 21.69
N HIS A 448 10.59 -21.61 21.09
CA HIS A 448 10.89 -20.20 20.99
C HIS A 448 11.22 -19.77 19.56
N PRO A 449 10.24 -19.26 18.83
CA PRO A 449 10.41 -18.83 17.44
C PRO A 449 11.49 -17.75 17.22
N LEU A 450 11.69 -16.85 18.17
CA LEU A 450 12.77 -15.85 18.13
C LEU A 450 14.10 -16.38 18.69
N GLY A 451 14.16 -17.66 19.05
CA GLY A 451 15.37 -18.30 19.56
C GLY A 451 15.86 -17.68 20.87
N PHE A 452 17.18 -17.63 21.04
CA PHE A 452 17.82 -17.12 22.23
C PHE A 452 18.83 -16.02 21.90
N ALA A 453 18.88 -15.00 22.77
CA ALA A 453 19.82 -13.90 22.63
C ALA A 453 21.26 -14.39 22.79
N ILE A 454 22.15 -13.97 21.90
CA ILE A 454 23.58 -14.25 21.91
C ILE A 454 24.35 -13.05 22.48
N ALA A 455 24.02 -11.85 21.98
CA ALA A 455 24.72 -10.62 22.30
C ALA A 455 23.87 -9.38 22.05
N GLN A 456 24.26 -8.28 22.67
CA GLN A 456 23.78 -6.94 22.31
C GLN A 456 24.81 -6.26 21.39
N LEU A 457 24.37 -5.68 20.30
CA LEU A 457 25.19 -4.98 19.32
C LEU A 457 24.93 -3.48 19.37
N LEU A 458 25.99 -2.68 19.42
CA LEU A 458 25.97 -1.21 19.38
C LEU A 458 25.01 -0.58 20.42
N ASP A 459 24.75 -1.28 21.51
CA ASP A 459 23.81 -0.89 22.55
C ASP A 459 22.38 -0.56 22.05
N ILE A 460 22.02 -1.05 20.85
CA ILE A 460 20.74 -0.81 20.18
C ILE A 460 20.06 -2.12 19.78
N TYR A 461 20.83 -3.10 19.31
CA TYR A 461 20.27 -4.31 18.72
C TYR A 461 20.57 -5.54 19.57
N ILE A 462 19.62 -6.46 19.64
CA ILE A 462 19.81 -7.82 20.15
C ILE A 462 20.10 -8.73 18.98
N LEU A 463 21.19 -9.48 19.05
CA LEU A 463 21.48 -10.59 18.16
C LEU A 463 20.96 -11.86 18.81
N ALA A 464 20.08 -12.60 18.14
CA ALA A 464 19.53 -13.87 18.62
C ALA A 464 19.69 -14.96 17.58
N GLN A 465 19.85 -16.20 18.04
CA GLN A 465 19.94 -17.39 17.22
C GLN A 465 18.66 -18.21 17.35
N ALA A 466 17.97 -18.42 16.24
CA ALA A 466 16.92 -19.40 16.08
C ALA A 466 17.50 -20.70 15.47
N ALA A 467 16.67 -21.74 15.31
CA ALA A 467 17.13 -23.05 14.87
C ALA A 467 17.83 -23.01 13.48
N ASP A 468 17.38 -22.15 12.57
CA ASP A 468 17.82 -22.10 11.15
C ASP A 468 18.29 -20.72 10.69
N SER A 469 18.43 -19.76 11.62
CA SER A 469 18.64 -18.36 11.24
C SER A 469 19.22 -17.52 12.37
N LEU A 470 19.79 -16.39 11.97
CA LEU A 470 20.20 -15.33 12.85
C LEU A 470 19.15 -14.21 12.82
N LEU A 471 18.80 -13.67 13.99
CA LEU A 471 17.83 -12.60 14.12
C LEU A 471 18.51 -11.35 14.67
N LEU A 472 18.22 -10.21 14.06
CA LEU A 472 18.65 -8.91 14.54
C LEU A 472 17.41 -8.13 14.98
N ILE A 473 17.31 -7.81 16.27
CA ILE A 473 16.15 -7.19 16.89
C ILE A 473 16.50 -5.78 17.35
N ASP A 474 15.71 -4.77 16.96
CA ASP A 474 15.78 -3.43 17.54
C ASP A 474 15.11 -3.47 18.92
N MET A 475 15.93 -3.45 19.99
CA MET A 475 15.44 -3.60 21.37
C MET A 475 14.54 -2.46 21.83
N HIS A 476 14.77 -1.23 21.30
CA HIS A 476 13.95 -0.07 21.63
C HIS A 476 12.58 -0.16 20.99
N ALA A 477 12.55 -0.39 19.66
CA ALA A 477 11.32 -0.53 18.91
C ALA A 477 10.47 -1.73 19.38
N ALA A 478 11.13 -2.84 19.75
CA ALA A 478 10.47 -4.02 20.31
C ALA A 478 9.84 -3.74 21.69
N ALA A 479 10.60 -3.14 22.61
CA ALA A 479 10.11 -2.80 23.94
C ALA A 479 8.97 -1.77 23.89
N GLU A 480 9.05 -0.78 23.00
CA GLU A 480 7.99 0.19 22.75
C GLU A 480 6.68 -0.48 22.35
N ARG A 481 6.72 -1.39 21.38
CA ARG A 481 5.54 -2.12 20.92
C ARG A 481 4.98 -3.03 22.01
N VAL A 482 5.82 -3.77 22.71
CA VAL A 482 5.39 -4.63 23.81
C VAL A 482 4.68 -3.83 24.89
N ASN A 483 5.24 -2.70 25.30
CA ASN A 483 4.64 -1.83 26.32
C ASN A 483 3.31 -1.24 25.85
N TYR A 484 3.24 -0.77 24.60
CA TYR A 484 2.02 -0.25 24.01
C TYR A 484 0.88 -1.28 24.05
N GLU A 485 1.12 -2.48 23.54
CA GLU A 485 0.11 -3.54 23.51
C GLU A 485 -0.31 -4.03 24.90
N LYS A 486 0.62 -4.04 25.86
CA LYS A 486 0.31 -4.35 27.25
C LYS A 486 -0.59 -3.28 27.87
N MET A 487 -0.28 -1.99 27.68
CA MET A 487 -1.09 -0.88 28.18
C MET A 487 -2.46 -0.85 27.51
N LYS A 488 -2.54 -1.06 26.18
CA LYS A 488 -3.78 -1.11 25.42
C LYS A 488 -4.69 -2.22 25.95
N ARG A 489 -4.19 -3.45 26.08
CA ARG A 489 -4.97 -4.58 26.65
C ARG A 489 -5.49 -4.30 28.04
N GLN A 490 -4.68 -3.68 28.91
CA GLN A 490 -5.10 -3.36 30.26
C GLN A 490 -6.23 -2.30 30.25
N ARG A 491 -6.11 -1.28 29.41
CA ARG A 491 -7.13 -0.24 29.28
C ARG A 491 -8.43 -0.78 28.70
N ASP A 492 -8.35 -1.59 27.64
CA ASP A 492 -9.52 -2.23 27.02
C ASP A 492 -10.28 -3.13 28.02
N ALA A 493 -9.54 -3.83 28.91
CA ALA A 493 -10.13 -4.73 29.89
C ALA A 493 -10.70 -4.01 31.13
N GLN A 494 -10.12 -2.90 31.57
CA GLN A 494 -10.40 -2.27 32.88
C GLN A 494 -10.86 -0.81 32.79
N GLY A 495 -10.83 -0.20 31.59
CA GLY A 495 -11.11 1.23 31.39
C GLY A 495 -10.04 2.17 31.96
N ARG A 496 -9.00 1.63 32.59
CA ARG A 496 -7.90 2.39 33.22
C ARG A 496 -6.59 1.61 33.25
N LEU A 497 -5.47 2.33 33.41
CA LEU A 497 -4.17 1.71 33.67
C LEU A 497 -3.94 1.56 35.19
N ASN A 498 -3.29 0.46 35.58
CA ASN A 498 -2.86 0.28 36.96
C ASN A 498 -1.76 1.30 37.28
N SER A 499 -1.91 1.98 38.40
CA SER A 499 -0.99 3.00 38.86
C SER A 499 -0.30 2.59 40.16
N GLN A 500 0.89 3.15 40.39
CA GLN A 500 1.62 3.03 41.65
C GLN A 500 1.88 4.42 42.23
N PRO A 501 1.73 4.61 43.56
CA PRO A 501 2.09 5.85 44.21
C PRO A 501 3.61 6.03 44.22
N LEU A 502 4.04 7.26 44.08
CA LEU A 502 5.42 7.64 44.24
C LEU A 502 5.71 7.87 45.74
N LEU A 503 6.77 7.31 46.25
CA LEU A 503 7.24 7.54 47.64
C LEU A 503 7.49 9.03 47.90
N ILE A 504 8.06 9.72 46.93
CA ILE A 504 8.29 11.17 46.93
C ILE A 504 7.62 11.72 45.64
N PRO A 505 6.60 12.60 45.78
CA PRO A 505 6.00 13.22 44.60
C PRO A 505 7.03 14.04 43.82
N VAL A 506 7.05 13.85 42.51
CA VAL A 506 7.91 14.65 41.60
C VAL A 506 7.20 15.96 41.31
N SER A 507 7.83 17.10 41.59
CA SER A 507 7.23 18.41 41.33
C SER A 507 8.09 19.22 40.38
N PHE A 508 7.42 19.87 39.41
CA PHE A 508 8.07 20.68 38.39
C PHE A 508 7.34 22.01 38.15
N ALA A 509 8.05 23.00 37.59
CA ALA A 509 7.45 24.27 37.17
C ALA A 509 6.61 24.04 35.92
N ALA A 510 5.33 24.43 35.91
CA ALA A 510 4.40 24.23 34.82
C ALA A 510 4.11 25.54 34.10
N THR A 511 3.82 25.45 32.79
CA THR A 511 3.29 26.56 31.99
C THR A 511 1.81 26.76 32.32
N ARG A 512 1.26 27.92 31.93
CA ARG A 512 -0.18 28.18 32.05
C ARG A 512 -1.02 27.19 31.23
N GLU A 513 -0.52 26.78 30.07
CA GLU A 513 -1.17 25.79 29.20
C GLU A 513 -1.20 24.41 29.84
N GLU A 514 -0.08 23.97 30.45
CA GLU A 514 0.01 22.69 31.19
C GLU A 514 -0.93 22.69 32.41
N THR A 515 -1.05 23.83 33.11
CA THR A 515 -1.96 23.96 34.28
C THR A 515 -3.43 23.95 33.84
N ALA A 516 -3.77 24.60 32.73
CA ALA A 516 -5.10 24.57 32.14
C ALA A 516 -5.49 23.15 31.69
N ALA A 517 -4.58 22.46 30.96
CA ALA A 517 -4.78 21.08 30.54
C ALA A 517 -5.00 20.13 31.73
N LEU A 518 -4.29 20.33 32.84
CA LEU A 518 -4.53 19.56 34.06
C LEU A 518 -5.92 19.83 34.66
N ALA A 519 -6.39 21.08 34.65
CA ALA A 519 -7.69 21.43 35.18
C ALA A 519 -8.86 20.83 34.35
N ASP A 520 -8.67 20.81 33.01
CA ASP A 520 -9.68 20.32 32.08
C ASP A 520 -9.71 18.79 31.97
N HIS A 521 -8.55 18.12 32.09
CA HIS A 521 -8.37 16.69 31.79
C HIS A 521 -7.81 15.85 32.95
N GLY A 522 -7.93 16.33 34.20
CA GLY A 522 -7.37 15.63 35.36
C GLY A 522 -7.94 14.23 35.58
N ASP A 523 -9.22 13.99 35.29
CA ASP A 523 -9.86 12.68 35.42
C ASP A 523 -9.36 11.69 34.35
N GLU A 524 -9.19 12.17 33.13
CA GLU A 524 -8.66 11.39 32.02
C GLU A 524 -7.19 11.00 32.31
N LEU A 525 -6.37 11.92 32.80
CA LEU A 525 -5.00 11.64 33.22
C LEU A 525 -4.96 10.54 34.30
N ARG A 526 -5.88 10.57 35.27
CA ARG A 526 -6.02 9.50 36.27
C ARG A 526 -6.40 8.16 35.66
N ALA A 527 -7.24 8.15 34.63
CA ALA A 527 -7.56 6.93 33.91
C ALA A 527 -6.34 6.33 33.16
N PHE A 528 -5.39 7.18 32.74
CA PHE A 528 -4.08 6.76 32.24
C PHE A 528 -3.05 6.46 33.35
N GLY A 529 -3.47 6.43 34.61
CA GLY A 529 -2.61 6.08 35.76
C GLY A 529 -1.72 7.21 36.29
N LEU A 530 -1.95 8.45 35.81
CA LEU A 530 -1.21 9.64 36.21
C LEU A 530 -2.09 10.50 37.13
N ASP A 531 -1.77 10.54 38.44
CA ASP A 531 -2.41 11.47 39.37
C ASP A 531 -1.53 12.71 39.55
N LEU A 532 -1.98 13.81 38.98
CA LEU A 532 -1.33 15.10 38.94
C LEU A 532 -2.14 16.10 39.81
N SER A 533 -1.46 16.97 40.53
CA SER A 533 -2.11 18.03 41.32
C SER A 533 -1.33 19.34 41.20
N ALA A 534 -2.06 20.45 41.06
CA ALA A 534 -1.45 21.77 41.11
C ALA A 534 -1.00 22.10 42.56
N ILE A 535 0.24 22.58 42.70
CA ILE A 535 0.80 23.06 43.97
C ILE A 535 1.15 24.54 43.79
N GLY A 536 0.14 25.41 43.88
CA GLY A 536 0.28 26.85 43.61
C GLY A 536 0.07 27.20 42.12
N GLU A 537 0.34 28.45 41.72
CA GLU A 537 -0.07 29.00 40.43
C GLU A 537 0.69 28.40 39.23
N ASN A 538 1.94 27.95 39.42
CA ASN A 538 2.81 27.51 38.30
C ASN A 538 3.63 26.25 38.65
N ARG A 539 3.09 25.36 39.47
CA ARG A 539 3.77 24.08 39.79
C ARG A 539 2.80 22.93 39.84
N ILE A 540 3.22 21.81 39.26
CA ILE A 540 2.45 20.56 39.25
C ILE A 540 3.26 19.51 40.00
N ALA A 541 2.58 18.68 40.81
CA ALA A 541 3.13 17.48 41.43
C ALA A 541 2.51 16.23 40.83
N VAL A 542 3.34 15.25 40.53
CA VAL A 542 2.96 13.89 40.14
C VAL A 542 2.94 13.02 41.37
N ARG A 543 1.81 12.41 41.71
CA ARG A 543 1.65 11.56 42.91
C ARG A 543 1.65 10.07 42.57
N THR A 544 1.08 9.72 41.43
CA THR A 544 1.06 8.33 40.93
C THR A 544 1.49 8.27 39.47
N VAL A 545 2.06 7.16 39.09
CA VAL A 545 2.43 6.85 37.69
C VAL A 545 1.94 5.46 37.33
N PRO A 546 1.73 5.16 36.03
CA PRO A 546 1.45 3.80 35.62
C PRO A 546 2.51 2.82 36.12
N GLN A 547 2.09 1.70 36.68
CA GLN A 547 2.99 0.70 37.28
C GLN A 547 4.08 0.26 36.30
N MET A 548 3.75 0.14 35.02
CA MET A 548 4.71 -0.23 33.96
C MET A 548 5.77 0.85 33.68
N LEU A 549 5.50 2.09 34.06
CA LEU A 549 6.35 3.27 33.79
C LEU A 549 7.05 3.80 35.05
N GLY A 550 7.08 3.05 36.13
CA GLY A 550 7.67 3.49 37.42
C GLY A 550 9.15 3.81 37.37
N LYS A 551 9.87 3.37 36.34
CA LYS A 551 11.30 3.67 36.09
C LYS A 551 11.51 4.74 35.01
N ALA A 552 10.45 5.32 34.46
CA ALA A 552 10.51 6.36 33.43
C ALA A 552 10.94 7.71 34.02
N ASP A 553 11.30 8.66 33.14
CA ASP A 553 11.42 10.06 33.50
C ASP A 553 10.06 10.66 33.73
N ILE A 554 9.65 10.74 34.98
CA ILE A 554 8.31 11.08 35.42
C ILE A 554 7.93 12.52 35.03
N GLU A 555 8.87 13.47 35.14
CA GLU A 555 8.63 14.85 34.74
C GLU A 555 8.39 14.96 33.24
N SER A 556 9.26 14.35 32.43
CA SER A 556 9.13 14.34 30.96
C SER A 556 7.83 13.68 30.52
N LEU A 557 7.49 12.54 31.10
CA LEU A 557 6.22 11.84 30.83
C LEU A 557 5.01 12.73 31.13
N ALA A 558 4.99 13.36 32.34
CA ALA A 558 3.87 14.20 32.72
C ALA A 558 3.71 15.42 31.80
N ARG A 559 4.82 16.06 31.43
CA ARG A 559 4.81 17.19 30.49
C ARG A 559 4.31 16.81 29.11
N ASP A 560 4.77 15.69 28.55
CA ASP A 560 4.37 15.25 27.22
C ASP A 560 2.89 14.85 27.21
N MET A 561 2.40 14.20 28.27
CA MET A 561 0.98 13.93 28.42
C MET A 561 0.13 15.21 28.51
N LEU A 562 0.53 16.19 29.30
CA LEU A 562 -0.17 17.47 29.39
C LEU A 562 -0.20 18.23 28.06
N ARG A 563 0.90 18.19 27.29
CA ARG A 563 0.96 18.81 25.93
C ARG A 563 0.05 18.10 24.96
N GLU A 564 -0.01 16.77 24.98
CA GLU A 564 -0.93 16.01 24.16
C GLU A 564 -2.39 16.39 24.45
N PHE A 565 -2.75 16.51 25.75
CA PHE A 565 -4.08 16.94 26.18
C PHE A 565 -4.38 18.41 25.77
N ALA A 566 -3.42 19.30 25.84
CA ALA A 566 -3.57 20.70 25.42
C ALA A 566 -3.82 20.86 23.90
N GLN A 567 -3.43 19.88 23.06
CA GLN A 567 -3.62 19.91 21.60
C GLN A 567 -4.94 19.30 21.13
N VAL A 568 -5.77 18.82 22.04
CA VAL A 568 -7.05 18.18 21.69
C VAL A 568 -8.05 19.21 21.24
N GLY A 569 -8.35 19.24 19.96
CA GLY A 569 -9.53 19.93 19.41
C GLY A 569 -10.76 19.01 19.45
N ALA A 570 -11.95 19.56 19.61
CA ALA A 570 -13.23 18.88 19.80
C ALA A 570 -13.68 17.89 18.67
N SER A 571 -12.83 17.58 17.70
CA SER A 571 -13.18 16.81 16.48
C SER A 571 -12.44 15.50 16.28
N GLN A 572 -11.58 15.05 17.20
CA GLN A 572 -10.86 13.77 17.04
C GLN A 572 -11.67 12.61 17.62
N ALA A 573 -11.73 11.48 16.89
CA ALA A 573 -12.32 10.25 17.42
C ALA A 573 -11.58 9.84 18.70
N VAL A 574 -12.31 9.63 19.80
CA VAL A 574 -11.79 9.34 21.15
C VAL A 574 -10.72 8.24 21.12
N GLU A 575 -10.96 7.15 20.38
CA GLU A 575 -10.03 6.02 20.24
C GLU A 575 -8.69 6.39 19.57
N ALA A 576 -8.71 7.26 18.55
CA ALA A 576 -7.48 7.72 17.88
C ALA A 576 -6.57 8.49 18.82
N TYR A 577 -7.20 9.25 19.70
CA TYR A 577 -6.53 10.04 20.69
C TYR A 577 -5.94 9.16 21.81
N GLU A 578 -6.72 8.22 22.31
CA GLU A 578 -6.25 7.27 23.33
C GLU A 578 -5.04 6.46 22.85
N ASN A 579 -5.05 5.96 21.62
CA ASN A 579 -3.92 5.24 21.03
C ASN A 579 -2.67 6.12 20.91
N ARG A 580 -2.83 7.41 20.62
CA ARG A 580 -1.72 8.36 20.57
C ARG A 580 -1.12 8.59 21.96
N LEU A 581 -1.95 8.75 23.00
CA LEU A 581 -1.48 8.84 24.38
C LEU A 581 -0.71 7.59 24.83
N LEU A 582 -1.25 6.41 24.54
CA LEU A 582 -0.56 5.14 24.82
C LEU A 582 0.76 5.01 24.07
N ALA A 583 0.86 5.50 22.83
CA ALA A 583 2.10 5.52 22.06
C ALA A 583 3.13 6.45 22.72
N THR A 584 2.75 7.67 23.11
CA THR A 584 3.62 8.60 23.86
C THR A 584 4.11 7.96 25.16
N MET A 585 3.23 7.32 25.92
CA MET A 585 3.58 6.65 27.18
C MET A 585 4.53 5.46 26.94
N SER A 586 4.32 4.68 25.87
CA SER A 586 5.18 3.52 25.57
C SER A 586 6.62 3.90 25.25
N CYS A 587 6.83 5.05 24.60
CA CYS A 587 8.17 5.60 24.37
C CYS A 587 8.93 5.90 25.68
N HIS A 588 8.23 6.44 26.69
CA HIS A 588 8.84 6.69 28.00
C HIS A 588 9.15 5.43 28.79
N GLY A 589 8.42 4.34 28.56
CA GLY A 589 8.63 3.04 29.21
C GLY A 589 9.61 2.12 28.51
N SER A 590 10.08 2.48 27.32
CA SER A 590 10.95 1.60 26.54
C SER A 590 12.38 1.60 27.03
N VAL A 591 13.10 0.53 26.70
CA VAL A 591 14.53 0.43 26.93
C VAL A 591 15.23 1.55 26.16
N ARG A 592 15.86 2.48 26.86
CA ARG A 592 16.57 3.60 26.22
C ARG A 592 17.74 3.07 25.39
N ALA A 593 17.96 3.65 24.21
CA ALA A 593 19.15 3.41 23.42
C ALA A 593 20.40 3.71 24.29
N GLY A 594 21.40 2.80 24.28
CA GLY A 594 22.58 2.89 25.12
C GLY A 594 22.49 2.17 26.46
N ARG A 595 21.35 1.56 26.83
CA ARG A 595 21.25 0.68 27.99
C ARG A 595 21.81 -0.71 27.64
N ARG A 596 22.74 -1.21 28.42
CA ARG A 596 23.18 -2.60 28.32
C ARG A 596 22.19 -3.52 29.03
N LEU A 597 21.67 -4.49 28.25
CA LEU A 597 20.80 -5.55 28.74
C LEU A 597 21.64 -6.78 29.09
N THR A 598 21.25 -7.47 30.14
CA THR A 598 21.75 -8.81 30.44
C THR A 598 21.09 -9.85 29.51
N LEU A 599 21.73 -11.01 29.32
CA LEU A 599 21.13 -12.11 28.53
C LEU A 599 19.71 -12.52 29.01
N PRO A 600 19.44 -12.62 30.34
CA PRO A 600 18.08 -12.86 30.81
C PRO A 600 17.09 -11.76 30.42
N GLU A 601 17.47 -10.47 30.49
CA GLU A 601 16.59 -9.36 30.08
C GLU A 601 16.31 -9.38 28.56
N MET A 602 17.34 -9.66 27.77
CA MET A 602 17.17 -9.83 26.31
C MET A 602 16.22 -10.98 25.98
N ASN A 603 16.40 -12.15 26.61
CA ASN A 603 15.51 -13.28 26.42
C ASN A 603 14.10 -13.01 26.92
N ALA A 604 13.91 -12.29 28.01
CA ALA A 604 12.59 -11.87 28.48
C ALA A 604 11.87 -10.99 27.44
N LEU A 605 12.60 -10.05 26.81
CA LEU A 605 12.04 -9.23 25.73
C LEU A 605 11.64 -10.08 24.52
N LEU A 606 12.45 -11.08 24.12
CA LEU A 606 12.10 -12.00 23.05
C LEU A 606 10.81 -12.77 23.35
N ARG A 607 10.66 -13.31 24.58
CA ARG A 607 9.42 -13.99 25.03
C ARG A 607 8.22 -13.05 25.04
N ASP A 608 8.41 -11.82 25.48
CA ASP A 608 7.36 -10.80 25.44
C ASP A 608 6.92 -10.50 23.99
N MET A 609 7.87 -10.40 23.05
CA MET A 609 7.57 -10.20 21.64
C MET A 609 6.77 -11.35 21.04
N GLU A 610 7.13 -12.60 21.35
CA GLU A 610 6.43 -13.81 20.87
C GLU A 610 4.96 -13.83 21.33
N ASN A 611 4.69 -13.33 22.54
CA ASN A 611 3.36 -13.28 23.13
C ASN A 611 2.58 -11.97 22.79
N THR A 612 3.21 -11.01 22.13
CA THR A 612 2.61 -9.70 21.85
C THR A 612 2.10 -9.63 20.41
N PRO A 613 0.83 -9.31 20.20
CA PRO A 613 0.30 -9.02 18.86
C PRO A 613 1.11 -7.92 18.18
N ARG A 614 1.30 -8.02 16.87
CA ARG A 614 1.97 -7.00 16.05
C ARG A 614 3.41 -6.69 16.47
N SER A 615 4.07 -7.58 17.23
CA SER A 615 5.42 -7.37 17.74
C SER A 615 6.50 -7.31 16.66
N ASN A 616 6.21 -7.70 15.44
CA ASN A 616 7.10 -7.56 14.28
C ASN A 616 7.25 -6.11 13.78
N GLN A 617 6.51 -5.15 14.36
CA GLN A 617 6.53 -3.75 13.95
C GLN A 617 6.45 -2.83 15.17
N CYS A 618 7.18 -1.69 15.13
CA CYS A 618 7.03 -0.64 16.12
C CYS A 618 5.74 0.17 15.93
N ASN A 619 5.44 1.09 16.84
CA ASN A 619 4.27 1.97 16.75
C ASN A 619 4.28 2.90 15.51
N HIS A 620 5.42 3.03 14.86
CA HIS A 620 5.63 3.82 13.64
C HIS A 620 5.65 2.98 12.36
N GLY A 621 5.36 1.66 12.44
CA GLY A 621 5.31 0.75 11.30
C GLY A 621 6.67 0.27 10.77
N ARG A 622 7.77 0.48 11.53
CA ARG A 622 9.09 -0.06 11.16
C ARG A 622 9.24 -1.48 11.70
N PRO A 623 9.94 -2.37 10.97
CA PRO A 623 10.25 -3.70 11.48
C PRO A 623 10.97 -3.60 12.83
N THR A 624 10.58 -4.41 13.81
CA THR A 624 11.26 -4.52 15.11
C THR A 624 12.38 -5.56 15.07
N TRP A 625 12.39 -6.44 14.08
CA TRP A 625 13.42 -7.45 13.89
C TRP A 625 13.56 -7.85 12.42
N VAL A 626 14.71 -8.42 12.06
CA VAL A 626 15.04 -8.93 10.73
C VAL A 626 15.62 -10.33 10.86
N LYS A 627 15.21 -11.27 10.00
CA LYS A 627 15.73 -12.63 9.92
C LYS A 627 16.79 -12.72 8.81
N LEU A 628 17.94 -13.28 9.14
CA LEU A 628 19.02 -13.64 8.22
C LEU A 628 19.12 -15.16 8.16
N THR A 629 18.69 -15.74 7.04
CA THR A 629 18.82 -17.18 6.82
C THR A 629 20.26 -17.56 6.51
N LEU A 630 20.59 -18.84 6.62
CA LEU A 630 21.93 -19.34 6.22
C LEU A 630 22.25 -18.96 4.76
N LYS A 631 21.26 -18.99 3.88
CA LYS A 631 21.41 -18.58 2.47
C LYS A 631 21.76 -17.10 2.34
N ASP A 632 21.14 -16.23 3.16
CA ASP A 632 21.44 -14.81 3.15
C ASP A 632 22.86 -14.55 3.68
N LEU A 633 23.27 -15.28 4.72
CA LEU A 633 24.63 -15.24 5.25
C LEU A 633 25.66 -15.75 4.24
N ASP A 634 25.40 -16.87 3.58
CA ASP A 634 26.27 -17.40 2.51
C ASP A 634 26.42 -16.43 1.34
N ALA A 635 25.35 -15.74 0.98
CA ALA A 635 25.37 -14.72 -0.07
C ALA A 635 26.28 -13.54 0.28
N LEU A 636 26.35 -13.12 1.56
CA LEU A 636 27.27 -12.07 2.03
C LEU A 636 28.75 -12.46 1.84
N PHE A 637 29.06 -13.76 1.93
CA PHE A 637 30.42 -14.29 1.75
C PHE A 637 30.66 -14.87 0.35
N LEU A 638 29.73 -14.61 -0.61
CA LEU A 638 29.79 -15.14 -1.99
C LEU A 638 29.87 -16.68 -2.05
N ARG A 639 29.46 -17.37 -0.97
CA ARG A 639 29.37 -18.82 -0.93
C ARG A 639 28.16 -19.27 -1.76
N GLY A 640 28.35 -20.26 -2.63
CA GLY A 640 27.28 -20.77 -3.51
C GLY A 640 27.25 -20.15 -4.91
N GLN A 641 28.10 -19.20 -5.24
CA GLN A 641 28.35 -18.76 -6.63
C GLN A 641 29.47 -19.58 -7.27
N SER A 642 29.47 -20.92 -7.15
CA SER A 642 30.34 -21.76 -7.92
C SER A 642 29.85 -21.85 -9.38
N GLY A 643 30.53 -21.12 -10.24
CA GLY A 643 30.81 -21.43 -11.63
C GLY A 643 29.65 -21.85 -12.53
N ARG A 644 28.88 -20.91 -13.09
CA ARG A 644 28.36 -21.06 -14.45
C ARG A 644 29.29 -20.39 -15.44
N SER A 645 30.56 -20.84 -15.46
CA SER A 645 31.42 -20.75 -16.66
C SER A 645 31.00 -21.88 -17.60
N ARG A 646 30.09 -21.64 -18.51
CA ARG A 646 29.88 -22.48 -19.67
C ARG A 646 31.07 -22.21 -20.61
N LEU A 647 32.10 -23.04 -20.53
CA LEU A 647 33.01 -23.28 -21.64
C LEU A 647 32.16 -23.75 -22.82
N ARG A 648 32.01 -22.88 -23.82
CA ARG A 648 31.61 -23.30 -25.16
C ARG A 648 32.82 -24.06 -25.73
N GLY A 649 32.73 -25.38 -25.73
CA GLY A 649 33.63 -26.21 -26.52
C GLY A 649 33.43 -25.91 -27.99
N ASN A 650 34.49 -25.47 -28.66
CA ASN A 650 34.62 -25.50 -30.11
C ASN A 650 34.72 -26.97 -30.54
N ASP A 651 33.68 -27.50 -31.17
CA ASP A 651 33.79 -28.69 -32.00
C ASP A 651 34.37 -28.28 -33.35
N VAL A 652 35.63 -28.54 -33.51
CA VAL A 652 36.27 -28.60 -34.81
C VAL A 652 36.00 -30.00 -35.36
N SER A 653 35.12 -30.06 -36.35
CA SER A 653 34.93 -31.24 -37.18
C SER A 653 36.12 -31.38 -38.15
N GLU A 654 36.96 -32.36 -37.97
CA GLU A 654 37.83 -32.87 -39.02
C GLU A 654 37.18 -34.09 -39.70
N SER A 655 37.19 -33.98 -41.03
CA SER A 655 36.76 -34.92 -42.01
C SER A 655 37.51 -36.22 -41.98
N ARG A 656 36.82 -37.33 -42.10
CA ARG A 656 37.10 -38.35 -43.09
C ARG A 656 35.88 -39.17 -43.44
#